data_5fea62d9f78b88de30420fb64d2b72d8
#
_entry.id   5fea62d9f78b88de30420fb64d2b72d8
#
_cell.length_a   1.000
_cell.length_b   1.000
_cell.length_c   1.000
_cell.angle_alpha   90.00
_cell.angle_beta   90.00
_cell.angle_gamma   90.00
#
_symmetry.space_group_name_H-M   'P 1'
#
loop_
_entity.id
_entity.type
_entity.pdbx_description
1 polymer ?
#
loop_
_entity_poly.entity_id
_entity_poly.type
_entity_poly.pdbx_seq_one_letter_code
_entity_poly.pdbx_strand_id
1 'polypeptide(L)'
;MRKENELIKKHYYKHFVEERTNQPIAVLAEAMLEENEEETNSSIRYAQGEVYYHNKDYETAIFKWEKVQCELKSWAMKNIADSYYELGALSQAEEGYLAIHTENLILRTEIELQLFSLYMDQQQLDQAAKVIKNVVSLNPDYLDVTEIARSFFEEYRDWDSAIDLAINEAIRTESIDWFEIVQKYIDRELTKTIEPSYFLQALKTLYSIDVKKFEQLAVVLWKSYRSEKLYFKWLTEFNDLLLQLNIDKTVSWLDLSKLYEQTYFDLTAGKYFIKEIEHIVPNFLSNWIHSATKSQAIAAAGAVLSWNQFVSNLNTNTVNEAKTILSHDRSATTDSIVQSLELYESIIRWAQEHDLEIGGRIQWKVQQLVDFDRNYLVVAGSDTKGKTAMVNHLLGHEVLSEELPATFMFRNASETVLQEITEEGHIHPVNKELSDIDLQDKMFEYVLPASFLEKNKLTILSTERNEELKNYVGMADVLLFIIDANSRITKSDYEVLTKIKDEYPSLSIHFVINKMNVIYNEQEVQRIVEETEAAINENFPNAQIYTTESRFDGLNPVISGLFKNRMIEKERNEKILKVIQEAIGHLLEKRVKMEKNLMNSVTWNEEAVLKLTGAINQLIDIEKEKIQEIKESYVVITDEMKKNLRVNIPKILRECSSFIKEDSDFKNIHVELNRKMNEQISIYLEQTFLPKFSNVLQEWLEVCNVEFIQSQSYLKEMTEGFNRLYEKERFKLQCDFRVLDDWYRDVDRMTNGVHLEDVNILLRLTPSQLLLKSSGKFFGVLPTNKALVFKMYKKFIENEEYKQVTETIMNQYMLQFDLFGKSIERDMNLFYRSPFSILNEAIAEAQSEIEGHNDALDSLRANPEIYKDPLTLFKVRVHQYELMECRNLNRTQSLAVR
;
A
#
# COMPACT_ATOMS: atom_id res chain seq x y z
N MET A 1 35.62 -62.03 -3.24
CA MET A 1 35.98 -61.26 -2.07
C MET A 1 37.37 -61.58 -1.45
N ARG A 2 37.70 -62.86 -1.07
CA ARG A 2 39.00 -63.13 -0.45
C ARG A 2 40.19 -62.92 -1.40
N LYS A 3 40.08 -63.44 -2.65
CA LYS A 3 41.09 -63.26 -3.71
C LYS A 3 41.28 -61.79 -4.13
N GLU A 4 40.23 -61.03 -4.23
CA GLU A 4 40.26 -59.60 -4.62
C GLU A 4 40.89 -58.73 -3.53
N ASN A 5 40.59 -58.99 -2.25
CA ASN A 5 41.18 -58.21 -1.14
C ASN A 5 42.73 -58.45 -1.05
N GLU A 6 43.19 -59.62 -1.46
CA GLU A 6 44.62 -59.93 -1.58
C GLU A 6 45.28 -59.18 -2.73
N LEU A 7 44.58 -59.01 -3.87
CA LEU A 7 45.06 -58.23 -5.03
C LEU A 7 45.12 -56.77 -4.74
N ILE A 8 44.11 -56.21 -4.07
CA ILE A 8 44.07 -54.83 -3.63
C ILE A 8 45.25 -54.52 -2.71
N LYS A 9 45.48 -55.33 -1.70
CA LYS A 9 46.58 -55.18 -0.73
C LYS A 9 47.93 -55.60 -1.25
N LYS A 10 48.00 -56.05 -2.51
CA LYS A 10 49.22 -56.56 -3.14
C LYS A 10 49.84 -57.73 -2.32
N HIS A 11 49.01 -58.63 -1.87
CA HIS A 11 49.42 -59.78 -1.08
C HIS A 11 49.24 -61.14 -1.83
N TYR A 12 48.99 -61.12 -3.13
CA TYR A 12 48.83 -62.32 -3.95
C TYR A 12 50.09 -63.22 -3.90
N TYR A 13 51.28 -62.61 -3.73
CA TYR A 13 52.54 -63.35 -3.56
C TYR A 13 52.48 -64.39 -2.43
N LYS A 14 51.64 -64.22 -1.39
CA LYS A 14 51.49 -65.14 -0.26
C LYS A 14 50.92 -66.48 -0.66
N HIS A 15 50.38 -66.66 -1.86
CA HIS A 15 49.99 -67.94 -2.40
C HIS A 15 51.19 -68.80 -2.76
N PHE A 16 52.34 -68.23 -2.97
CA PHE A 16 53.58 -68.90 -3.40
C PHE A 16 54.64 -68.98 -2.29
N VAL A 17 54.44 -68.11 -1.24
CA VAL A 17 55.50 -67.99 -0.22
C VAL A 17 54.88 -68.13 1.17
N GLU A 18 55.47 -68.99 2.02
CA GLU A 18 55.06 -69.13 3.41
C GLU A 18 55.36 -67.87 4.24
N GLU A 19 54.48 -67.49 5.21
CA GLU A 19 54.55 -66.22 6.01
C GLU A 19 55.81 -66.03 6.79
N ARG A 20 56.69 -66.98 6.96
CA ARG A 20 57.96 -66.91 7.69
C ARG A 20 59.23 -66.86 6.80
N THR A 21 59.05 -66.72 5.50
CA THR A 21 60.15 -66.67 4.59
C THR A 21 60.90 -65.42 4.51
N ASN A 22 62.20 -65.33 4.87
CA ASN A 22 63.04 -64.15 4.85
C ASN A 22 63.47 -63.72 3.43
N GLN A 23 63.24 -64.56 2.38
CA GLN A 23 63.62 -64.23 1.01
C GLN A 23 62.50 -64.60 0.00
N PRO A 24 61.40 -63.84 0.01
CA PRO A 24 60.25 -64.19 -0.88
C PRO A 24 60.59 -64.17 -2.37
N ILE A 25 61.51 -63.33 -2.81
CA ILE A 25 61.96 -63.18 -4.20
C ILE A 25 62.72 -64.45 -4.66
N ALA A 26 63.53 -65.01 -3.79
CA ALA A 26 64.25 -66.31 -4.14
C ALA A 26 63.28 -67.41 -4.34
N VAL A 27 62.32 -67.59 -3.47
CA VAL A 27 61.30 -68.63 -3.60
C VAL A 27 60.47 -68.49 -4.89
N LEU A 28 60.08 -67.28 -5.21
CA LEU A 28 59.32 -67.01 -6.45
C LEU A 28 60.18 -67.13 -7.70
N ALA A 29 61.52 -66.95 -7.61
CA ALA A 29 62.43 -67.21 -8.72
C ALA A 29 62.65 -68.70 -8.95
N GLU A 30 62.71 -69.51 -7.88
CA GLU A 30 62.82 -70.95 -7.92
C GLU A 30 61.49 -71.60 -8.49
N ALA A 31 60.33 -71.12 -8.01
CA ALA A 31 59.03 -71.52 -8.54
C ALA A 31 58.91 -71.24 -10.04
N MET A 32 59.48 -70.15 -10.52
CA MET A 32 59.44 -69.74 -11.94
C MET A 32 60.36 -70.64 -12.82
N LEU A 33 61.43 -71.24 -12.27
CA LEU A 33 62.32 -72.14 -12.98
C LEU A 33 61.76 -73.58 -13.07
N GLU A 34 60.94 -73.94 -12.14
CA GLU A 34 60.28 -75.32 -12.10
C GLU A 34 59.01 -75.38 -12.94
N GLU A 35 58.43 -74.23 -13.29
CA GLU A 35 57.12 -74.11 -13.98
C GLU A 35 57.35 -73.96 -15.52
N ASN A 36 56.61 -74.79 -16.31
CA ASN A 36 56.69 -74.70 -17.77
C ASN A 36 55.45 -74.09 -18.42
N GLU A 37 54.41 -73.75 -17.65
CA GLU A 37 53.17 -73.15 -18.18
C GLU A 37 53.31 -71.59 -18.20
N GLU A 38 52.97 -71.01 -19.36
CA GLU A 38 53.07 -69.50 -19.51
C GLU A 38 52.13 -68.73 -18.59
N GLU A 39 50.93 -69.30 -18.27
CA GLU A 39 49.96 -68.67 -17.35
C GLU A 39 50.49 -68.63 -15.92
N THR A 40 51.00 -69.73 -15.42
CA THR A 40 51.58 -69.88 -14.08
C THR A 40 52.83 -69.01 -13.96
N ASN A 41 53.67 -68.96 -14.96
CA ASN A 41 54.80 -68.02 -15.03
C ASN A 41 54.38 -66.59 -15.03
N SER A 42 53.27 -66.23 -15.65
CA SER A 42 52.69 -64.91 -15.63
C SER A 42 52.21 -64.49 -14.21
N SER A 43 51.54 -65.41 -13.50
CA SER A 43 51.11 -65.30 -12.12
C SER A 43 52.26 -65.11 -11.13
N ILE A 44 53.34 -65.86 -11.31
CA ILE A 44 54.57 -65.73 -10.49
C ILE A 44 55.23 -64.41 -10.74
N ARG A 45 55.27 -63.86 -11.96
CA ARG A 45 55.79 -62.50 -12.28
C ARG A 45 54.91 -61.44 -11.60
N TYR A 46 53.62 -61.65 -11.58
CA TYR A 46 52.70 -60.79 -10.83
C TYR A 46 53.09 -60.72 -9.34
N ALA A 47 53.25 -61.88 -8.72
CA ALA A 47 53.69 -62.04 -7.34
C ALA A 47 55.09 -61.40 -7.06
N GLN A 48 56.07 -61.57 -7.97
CA GLN A 48 57.37 -60.93 -7.87
C GLN A 48 57.24 -59.39 -7.86
N GLY A 49 56.39 -58.83 -8.74
CA GLY A 49 56.14 -57.39 -8.78
C GLY A 49 55.60 -56.87 -7.47
N GLU A 50 54.69 -57.60 -6.78
CA GLU A 50 54.17 -57.20 -5.47
C GLU A 50 55.27 -57.14 -4.40
N VAL A 51 56.17 -58.15 -4.38
CA VAL A 51 57.29 -58.13 -3.41
C VAL A 51 58.25 -57.00 -3.65
N TYR A 52 58.60 -56.68 -4.90
CA TYR A 52 59.44 -55.53 -5.23
C TYR A 52 58.73 -54.24 -4.85
N TYR A 53 57.42 -54.08 -5.08
CA TYR A 53 56.61 -52.95 -4.68
C TYR A 53 56.68 -52.72 -3.15
N HIS A 54 56.47 -53.74 -2.34
CA HIS A 54 56.61 -53.68 -0.88
C HIS A 54 57.99 -53.30 -0.41
N ASN A 55 59.03 -53.68 -1.20
CA ASN A 55 60.42 -53.26 -0.94
C ASN A 55 60.70 -51.82 -1.46
N LYS A 56 59.75 -51.10 -1.98
CA LYS A 56 59.85 -49.77 -2.60
C LYS A 56 60.78 -49.74 -3.83
N ASP A 57 61.03 -50.89 -4.47
CA ASP A 57 61.74 -50.98 -5.75
C ASP A 57 60.68 -50.96 -6.87
N TYR A 58 60.11 -49.76 -7.09
CA TYR A 58 58.99 -49.57 -8.02
C TYR A 58 59.38 -49.79 -9.49
N GLU A 59 60.61 -49.47 -9.87
CA GLU A 59 61.07 -49.67 -11.24
C GLU A 59 61.15 -51.18 -11.60
N THR A 60 61.70 -51.99 -10.69
CA THR A 60 61.75 -53.45 -10.88
C THR A 60 60.33 -54.05 -10.80
N ALA A 61 59.48 -53.52 -9.95
CA ALA A 61 58.07 -53.93 -9.88
C ALA A 61 57.33 -53.71 -11.23
N ILE A 62 57.47 -52.55 -11.85
CA ILE A 62 56.94 -52.19 -13.16
C ILE A 62 57.42 -53.16 -14.21
N PHE A 63 58.75 -53.39 -14.29
CA PHE A 63 59.33 -54.30 -15.25
C PHE A 63 58.79 -55.78 -15.14
N LYS A 64 58.44 -56.19 -13.91
CA LYS A 64 57.85 -57.51 -13.71
C LYS A 64 56.42 -57.54 -14.17
N TRP A 65 55.60 -56.49 -13.85
CA TRP A 65 54.20 -56.46 -14.19
C TRP A 65 53.94 -56.18 -15.66
N GLU A 66 54.80 -55.49 -16.42
CA GLU A 66 54.66 -55.30 -17.87
C GLU A 66 54.61 -56.60 -18.65
N LYS A 67 55.23 -57.64 -18.08
CA LYS A 67 55.29 -58.98 -18.72
C LYS A 67 54.16 -59.90 -18.35
N VAL A 68 53.15 -59.44 -17.58
CA VAL A 68 52.01 -60.24 -17.16
C VAL A 68 50.95 -60.20 -18.28
N GLN A 69 50.56 -61.42 -18.73
CA GLN A 69 49.59 -61.63 -19.83
C GLN A 69 48.38 -62.46 -19.44
N CYS A 70 48.25 -62.94 -18.19
CA CYS A 70 47.16 -63.80 -17.71
C CYS A 70 45.95 -62.95 -17.25
N GLU A 71 44.99 -63.57 -16.62
CA GLU A 71 43.81 -62.95 -16.03
C GLU A 71 44.17 -61.75 -15.10
N LEU A 72 45.35 -61.73 -14.55
CA LEU A 72 45.88 -60.69 -13.68
C LEU A 72 46.40 -59.45 -14.43
N LYS A 73 46.33 -59.40 -15.76
CA LYS A 73 46.86 -58.32 -16.60
C LYS A 73 46.32 -56.97 -16.20
N SER A 74 45.00 -56.84 -16.03
CA SER A 74 44.39 -55.58 -15.64
C SER A 74 44.81 -55.14 -14.23
N TRP A 75 44.99 -56.08 -13.30
CA TRP A 75 45.56 -55.81 -11.97
C TRP A 75 47.02 -55.41 -12.05
N ALA A 76 47.80 -56.02 -12.91
CA ALA A 76 49.20 -55.67 -13.16
C ALA A 76 49.29 -54.23 -13.70
N MET A 77 48.46 -53.88 -14.67
CA MET A 77 48.42 -52.51 -15.19
C MET A 77 48.06 -51.47 -14.11
N LYS A 78 47.08 -51.77 -13.22
CA LYS A 78 46.74 -50.93 -12.08
C LYS A 78 47.97 -50.81 -11.14
N ASN A 79 48.64 -51.89 -10.82
CA ASN A 79 49.83 -51.86 -9.95
C ASN A 79 51.02 -51.11 -10.59
N ILE A 80 51.19 -51.15 -11.92
CA ILE A 80 52.15 -50.33 -12.66
C ILE A 80 51.81 -48.84 -12.47
N ALA A 81 50.55 -48.45 -12.63
CA ALA A 81 50.08 -47.08 -12.43
C ALA A 81 50.26 -46.64 -10.96
N ASP A 82 49.98 -47.54 -9.97
CA ASP A 82 50.24 -47.28 -8.56
C ASP A 82 51.76 -47.03 -8.30
N SER A 83 52.64 -47.77 -9.00
CA SER A 83 54.07 -47.57 -8.89
C SER A 83 54.51 -46.22 -9.47
N TYR A 84 53.95 -45.81 -10.60
CA TYR A 84 54.22 -44.47 -11.12
C TYR A 84 53.74 -43.36 -10.16
N TYR A 85 52.59 -43.61 -9.50
CA TYR A 85 52.08 -42.67 -8.49
C TYR A 85 53.04 -42.56 -7.31
N GLU A 86 53.56 -43.65 -6.76
CA GLU A 86 54.52 -43.70 -5.67
C GLU A 86 55.88 -43.06 -6.06
N LEU A 87 56.26 -43.17 -7.32
CA LEU A 87 57.47 -42.52 -7.89
C LEU A 87 57.29 -41.01 -8.10
N GLY A 88 56.07 -40.45 -7.91
CA GLY A 88 55.74 -39.08 -8.19
C GLY A 88 55.58 -38.73 -9.68
N ALA A 89 55.58 -39.74 -10.55
CA ALA A 89 55.36 -39.60 -11.99
C ALA A 89 53.86 -39.54 -12.29
N LEU A 90 53.19 -38.50 -11.78
CA LEU A 90 51.73 -38.40 -11.73
C LEU A 90 51.06 -38.47 -13.12
N SER A 91 51.66 -37.88 -14.15
CA SER A 91 51.11 -37.91 -15.51
C SER A 91 51.11 -39.32 -16.10
N GLN A 92 52.19 -40.13 -15.80
CA GLN A 92 52.29 -41.51 -16.23
C GLN A 92 51.32 -42.43 -15.44
N ALA A 93 51.13 -42.13 -14.18
CA ALA A 93 50.15 -42.83 -13.34
C ALA A 93 48.71 -42.60 -13.89
N GLU A 94 48.36 -41.33 -14.23
CA GLU A 94 47.07 -40.97 -14.82
C GLU A 94 46.82 -41.70 -16.16
N GLU A 95 47.76 -41.62 -17.09
CA GLU A 95 47.66 -42.35 -18.36
C GLU A 95 47.52 -43.84 -18.14
N GLY A 96 48.28 -44.40 -17.18
CA GLY A 96 48.20 -45.80 -16.82
C GLY A 96 46.82 -46.20 -16.31
N TYR A 97 46.23 -45.47 -15.39
CA TYR A 97 44.87 -45.74 -14.87
C TYR A 97 43.80 -45.61 -15.96
N LEU A 98 43.85 -44.56 -16.78
CA LEU A 98 42.88 -44.33 -17.85
C LEU A 98 42.93 -45.35 -18.99
N ALA A 99 44.12 -46.01 -19.18
CA ALA A 99 44.26 -47.01 -20.20
C ALA A 99 43.67 -48.41 -19.82
N ILE A 100 43.27 -48.57 -18.55
CA ILE A 100 42.79 -49.88 -18.08
C ILE A 100 41.28 -50.01 -18.38
N HIS A 101 40.96 -50.90 -19.28
CA HIS A 101 39.57 -51.27 -19.56
C HIS A 101 39.27 -52.65 -18.93
N THR A 102 38.34 -52.64 -17.96
CA THR A 102 37.99 -53.88 -17.25
C THR A 102 36.49 -53.89 -16.92
N GLU A 103 35.92 -55.10 -16.95
CA GLU A 103 34.55 -55.34 -16.48
C GLU A 103 34.49 -55.71 -15.01
N ASN A 104 35.63 -55.91 -14.35
CA ASN A 104 35.68 -56.21 -12.93
C ASN A 104 35.33 -54.95 -12.14
N LEU A 105 34.18 -54.98 -11.46
CA LEU A 105 33.63 -53.87 -10.71
C LEU A 105 34.58 -53.37 -9.62
N ILE A 106 35.20 -54.30 -8.87
CA ILE A 106 36.09 -53.96 -7.76
C ILE A 106 37.38 -53.25 -8.27
N LEU A 107 38.00 -53.85 -9.34
CA LEU A 107 39.17 -53.26 -9.94
C LEU A 107 38.89 -51.84 -10.49
N ARG A 108 37.76 -51.71 -11.14
CA ARG A 108 37.32 -50.42 -11.66
C ARG A 108 37.12 -49.39 -10.53
N THR A 109 36.47 -49.80 -9.42
CA THR A 109 36.31 -48.93 -8.24
C THR A 109 37.66 -48.50 -7.66
N GLU A 110 38.61 -49.43 -7.54
CA GLU A 110 39.98 -49.15 -7.07
C GLU A 110 40.73 -48.16 -7.98
N ILE A 111 40.61 -48.33 -9.30
CA ILE A 111 41.24 -47.43 -10.29
C ILE A 111 40.69 -46.03 -10.14
N GLU A 112 39.39 -45.89 -10.06
CA GLU A 112 38.73 -44.59 -9.88
C GLU A 112 39.11 -43.95 -8.53
N LEU A 113 39.22 -44.74 -7.43
CA LEU A 113 39.71 -44.23 -6.14
C LEU A 113 41.15 -43.73 -6.19
N GLN A 114 42.00 -44.45 -6.93
CA GLN A 114 43.41 -44.00 -7.12
C GLN A 114 43.47 -42.73 -7.98
N LEU A 115 42.66 -42.63 -9.04
CA LEU A 115 42.50 -41.39 -9.82
C LEU A 115 41.98 -40.25 -8.96
N PHE A 116 41.03 -40.48 -8.07
CA PHE A 116 40.57 -39.48 -7.10
C PHE A 116 41.73 -38.98 -6.23
N SER A 117 42.51 -39.92 -5.65
CA SER A 117 43.67 -39.54 -4.84
C SER A 117 44.71 -38.75 -5.63
N LEU A 118 44.99 -39.15 -6.87
CA LEU A 118 45.91 -38.50 -7.79
C LEU A 118 45.47 -37.04 -8.09
N TYR A 119 44.17 -36.83 -8.42
CA TYR A 119 43.62 -35.49 -8.69
C TYR A 119 43.60 -34.63 -7.43
N MET A 120 43.42 -35.26 -6.25
CA MET A 120 43.55 -34.53 -4.98
C MET A 120 44.96 -34.01 -4.76
N ASP A 121 46.00 -34.85 -5.01
CA ASP A 121 47.42 -34.46 -4.87
C ASP A 121 47.80 -33.37 -5.91
N GLN A 122 47.24 -33.42 -7.09
CA GLN A 122 47.40 -32.45 -8.15
C GLN A 122 46.58 -31.15 -7.92
N GLN A 123 45.74 -31.09 -6.90
CA GLN A 123 44.77 -30.00 -6.64
C GLN A 123 43.79 -29.77 -7.79
N GLN A 124 43.50 -30.78 -8.56
CA GLN A 124 42.50 -30.76 -9.66
C GLN A 124 41.09 -31.12 -9.14
N LEU A 125 40.50 -30.23 -8.32
CA LEU A 125 39.30 -30.48 -7.56
C LEU A 125 38.09 -30.84 -8.45
N ASP A 126 37.95 -30.24 -9.63
CA ASP A 126 36.87 -30.51 -10.55
C ASP A 126 36.94 -31.95 -11.11
N GLN A 127 38.14 -32.47 -11.37
CA GLN A 127 38.34 -33.83 -11.81
C GLN A 127 38.12 -34.80 -10.66
N ALA A 128 38.65 -34.50 -9.47
CA ALA A 128 38.39 -35.25 -8.27
C ALA A 128 36.92 -35.42 -7.97
N ALA A 129 36.13 -34.29 -8.07
CA ALA A 129 34.69 -34.32 -7.88
C ALA A 129 33.96 -35.23 -8.89
N LYS A 130 34.34 -35.18 -10.16
CA LYS A 130 33.76 -36.09 -11.20
C LYS A 130 34.05 -37.54 -10.92
N VAL A 131 35.30 -37.82 -10.56
CA VAL A 131 35.72 -39.22 -10.31
C VAL A 131 35.04 -39.76 -9.08
N ILE A 132 34.99 -39.05 -7.96
CA ILE A 132 34.36 -39.54 -6.75
C ILE A 132 32.85 -39.74 -6.93
N LYS A 133 32.14 -38.88 -7.70
CA LYS A 133 30.74 -39.07 -8.09
C LYS A 133 30.56 -40.36 -8.92
N ASN A 134 31.50 -40.59 -9.84
CA ASN A 134 31.49 -41.84 -10.64
C ASN A 134 31.68 -43.07 -9.78
N VAL A 135 32.62 -43.04 -8.82
CA VAL A 135 32.84 -44.14 -7.87
C VAL A 135 31.59 -44.46 -7.05
N VAL A 136 30.96 -43.43 -6.47
CA VAL A 136 29.71 -43.58 -5.72
C VAL A 136 28.62 -44.21 -6.59
N SER A 137 28.47 -43.73 -7.83
CA SER A 137 27.47 -44.33 -8.76
C SER A 137 27.78 -45.74 -9.20
N LEU A 138 29.05 -46.09 -9.29
CA LEU A 138 29.53 -47.39 -9.74
C LEU A 138 29.41 -48.45 -8.65
N ASN A 139 29.82 -48.15 -7.43
CA ASN A 139 29.89 -49.13 -6.33
C ASN A 139 29.74 -48.46 -4.97
N PRO A 140 28.58 -47.97 -4.59
CA PRO A 140 28.36 -47.26 -3.34
C PRO A 140 28.59 -48.12 -2.08
N ASP A 141 28.49 -49.43 -2.19
CA ASP A 141 28.72 -50.37 -1.08
C ASP A 141 30.20 -50.74 -0.87
N TYR A 142 31.11 -50.20 -1.70
CA TYR A 142 32.53 -50.37 -1.50
C TYR A 142 33.02 -49.63 -0.27
N LEU A 143 33.99 -50.21 0.46
CA LEU A 143 34.47 -49.74 1.76
C LEU A 143 34.70 -48.23 1.76
N ASP A 144 33.97 -47.53 2.61
CA ASP A 144 34.09 -46.11 2.92
C ASP A 144 33.93 -45.13 1.75
N VAL A 145 33.55 -45.59 0.55
CA VAL A 145 33.42 -44.73 -0.65
C VAL A 145 32.44 -43.58 -0.43
N THR A 146 31.26 -43.86 0.15
CA THR A 146 30.26 -42.80 0.43
C THR A 146 30.72 -41.84 1.51
N GLU A 147 31.47 -42.31 2.52
CA GLU A 147 32.06 -41.47 3.56
C GLU A 147 33.22 -40.63 3.01
N ILE A 148 34.05 -41.18 2.13
CA ILE A 148 35.13 -40.42 1.45
C ILE A 148 34.51 -39.34 0.59
N ALA A 149 33.48 -39.65 -0.21
CA ALA A 149 32.78 -38.72 -1.05
C ALA A 149 32.12 -37.61 -0.22
N ARG A 150 31.41 -37.95 0.86
CA ARG A 150 30.80 -36.97 1.77
C ARG A 150 31.85 -36.04 2.35
N SER A 151 32.94 -36.61 2.90
CA SER A 151 34.01 -35.81 3.51
C SER A 151 34.61 -34.81 2.52
N PHE A 152 34.85 -35.27 1.28
CA PHE A 152 35.37 -34.43 0.21
C PHE A 152 34.38 -33.28 -0.11
N PHE A 153 33.10 -33.57 -0.35
CA PHE A 153 32.13 -32.52 -0.68
C PHE A 153 31.94 -31.53 0.47
N GLU A 154 31.93 -31.98 1.73
CA GLU A 154 31.87 -31.11 2.91
C GLU A 154 33.10 -30.22 3.05
N GLU A 155 34.30 -30.76 2.85
CA GLU A 155 35.57 -30.05 2.97
C GLU A 155 35.67 -28.92 1.93
N TYR A 156 35.34 -29.25 0.69
CA TYR A 156 35.39 -28.29 -0.42
C TYR A 156 34.07 -27.50 -0.62
N ARG A 157 33.12 -27.63 0.29
CA ARG A 157 31.83 -26.89 0.31
C ARG A 157 30.98 -27.10 -0.95
N ASP A 158 31.10 -28.24 -1.61
CA ASP A 158 30.19 -28.67 -2.67
C ASP A 158 28.92 -29.24 -2.02
N TRP A 159 28.10 -28.30 -1.44
CA TRP A 159 26.92 -28.70 -0.68
C TRP A 159 25.86 -29.38 -1.52
N ASP A 160 25.74 -29.00 -2.79
CA ASP A 160 24.78 -29.63 -3.71
C ASP A 160 25.09 -31.13 -3.87
N SER A 161 26.35 -31.46 -4.09
CA SER A 161 26.80 -32.85 -4.20
C SER A 161 26.73 -33.62 -2.86
N ALA A 162 27.01 -32.94 -1.75
CA ALA A 162 26.91 -33.55 -0.42
C ALA A 162 25.46 -33.91 -0.07
N ILE A 163 24.52 -33.01 -0.37
CA ILE A 163 23.08 -33.20 -0.13
C ILE A 163 22.55 -34.30 -1.04
N ASP A 164 22.89 -34.26 -2.33
CA ASP A 164 22.48 -35.29 -3.30
C ASP A 164 22.95 -36.66 -2.87
N LEU A 165 24.22 -36.80 -2.48
CA LEU A 165 24.78 -38.04 -1.93
C LEU A 165 23.98 -38.49 -0.70
N ALA A 166 23.77 -37.61 0.28
CA ALA A 166 23.13 -38.00 1.53
C ALA A 166 21.69 -38.44 1.32
N ILE A 167 20.93 -37.79 0.45
CA ILE A 167 19.54 -38.13 0.13
C ILE A 167 19.49 -39.50 -0.62
N ASN A 168 20.32 -39.67 -1.62
CA ASN A 168 20.36 -40.90 -2.40
C ASN A 168 20.78 -42.09 -1.53
N GLU A 169 21.77 -41.93 -0.66
CA GLU A 169 22.19 -42.96 0.27
C GLU A 169 21.17 -43.27 1.36
N ALA A 170 20.48 -42.19 1.88
CA ALA A 170 19.37 -42.40 2.82
C ALA A 170 18.24 -43.23 2.22
N ILE A 171 17.88 -42.97 0.96
CA ILE A 171 16.84 -43.73 0.24
C ILE A 171 17.33 -45.16 -0.07
N ARG A 172 18.58 -45.32 -0.54
CA ARG A 172 19.12 -46.62 -1.00
C ARG A 172 19.38 -47.56 0.16
N THR A 173 19.95 -47.07 1.27
CA THR A 173 20.36 -47.92 2.39
C THR A 173 19.31 -48.04 3.48
N GLU A 174 18.28 -47.19 3.43
CA GLU A 174 17.25 -47.05 4.48
C GLU A 174 17.89 -46.80 5.88
N SER A 175 19.08 -46.18 5.91
CA SER A 175 19.82 -45.92 7.15
C SER A 175 19.41 -44.60 7.81
N ILE A 176 19.07 -44.68 9.08
CA ILE A 176 18.74 -43.51 9.91
C ILE A 176 19.92 -42.52 9.98
N ASP A 177 21.16 -43.03 9.99
CA ASP A 177 22.36 -42.17 10.08
C ASP A 177 22.44 -41.19 8.90
N TRP A 178 22.12 -41.65 7.68
CA TRP A 178 22.07 -40.76 6.51
C TRP A 178 20.93 -39.75 6.58
N PHE A 179 19.78 -40.10 7.12
CA PHE A 179 18.71 -39.13 7.37
C PHE A 179 19.12 -38.10 8.41
N GLU A 180 19.89 -38.45 9.42
CA GLU A 180 20.44 -37.47 10.38
C GLU A 180 21.46 -36.51 9.75
N ILE A 181 22.23 -37.02 8.77
CA ILE A 181 23.12 -36.16 7.98
C ILE A 181 22.30 -35.17 7.13
N VAL A 182 21.26 -35.62 6.45
CA VAL A 182 20.35 -34.76 5.71
C VAL A 182 19.73 -33.68 6.64
N GLN A 183 19.28 -34.09 7.82
CA GLN A 183 18.74 -33.14 8.82
C GLN A 183 19.78 -32.08 9.21
N LYS A 184 21.06 -32.48 9.43
CA LYS A 184 22.12 -31.51 9.73
C LYS A 184 22.36 -30.48 8.63
N TYR A 185 22.22 -30.89 7.36
CA TYR A 185 22.33 -29.96 6.23
C TYR A 185 21.15 -28.98 6.19
N ILE A 186 19.94 -29.44 6.50
CA ILE A 186 18.74 -28.60 6.59
C ILE A 186 18.88 -27.61 7.75
N ASP A 187 19.32 -28.05 8.94
CA ASP A 187 19.53 -27.21 10.12
C ASP A 187 20.57 -26.11 9.88
N ARG A 188 21.55 -26.37 8.97
CA ARG A 188 22.53 -25.35 8.51
C ARG A 188 22.01 -24.47 7.38
N GLU A 189 20.75 -24.58 7.03
CA GLU A 189 20.09 -23.79 5.97
C GLU A 189 20.67 -23.98 4.55
N LEU A 190 21.33 -25.09 4.29
CA LEU A 190 21.97 -25.38 3.01
C LEU A 190 20.99 -25.86 1.92
N THR A 191 19.75 -26.14 2.30
CA THR A 191 18.74 -26.75 1.43
C THR A 191 17.62 -25.81 0.98
N LYS A 192 17.66 -24.53 1.38
CA LYS A 192 16.60 -23.55 1.15
C LYS A 192 16.22 -23.33 -0.32
N THR A 193 17.16 -23.50 -1.21
CA THR A 193 17.00 -23.30 -2.67
C THR A 193 16.64 -24.56 -3.42
N ILE A 194 16.67 -25.72 -2.74
CA ILE A 194 16.40 -27.01 -3.37
C ILE A 194 14.89 -27.19 -3.51
N GLU A 195 14.44 -27.72 -4.65
CA GLU A 195 13.04 -27.99 -4.92
C GLU A 195 12.45 -28.98 -3.91
N PRO A 196 11.26 -28.70 -3.34
CA PRO A 196 10.63 -29.57 -2.33
C PRO A 196 10.45 -31.01 -2.79
N SER A 197 10.11 -31.23 -4.06
CA SER A 197 9.92 -32.56 -4.68
C SER A 197 11.12 -33.48 -4.47
N TYR A 198 12.30 -32.93 -4.33
CA TYR A 198 13.54 -33.65 -4.15
C TYR A 198 13.57 -34.48 -2.84
N PHE A 199 12.92 -33.93 -1.79
CA PHE A 199 12.86 -34.61 -0.48
C PHE A 199 11.73 -35.62 -0.32
N LEU A 200 10.74 -35.61 -1.23
CA LEU A 200 9.50 -36.40 -1.03
C LEU A 200 9.77 -37.91 -0.96
N GLN A 201 10.66 -38.39 -1.81
CA GLN A 201 10.98 -39.84 -1.80
C GLN A 201 11.74 -40.23 -0.53
N ALA A 202 12.67 -39.40 -0.07
CA ALA A 202 13.37 -39.57 1.20
C ALA A 202 12.41 -39.60 2.39
N LEU A 203 11.47 -38.62 2.42
CA LEU A 203 10.41 -38.59 3.44
C LEU A 203 9.53 -39.83 3.40
N LYS A 204 9.13 -40.29 2.20
CA LYS A 204 8.34 -41.53 2.05
C LYS A 204 9.09 -42.75 2.56
N THR A 205 10.37 -42.90 2.27
CA THR A 205 11.23 -43.96 2.75
C THR A 205 11.35 -43.91 4.28
N LEU A 206 11.62 -42.69 4.84
CA LEU A 206 11.75 -42.50 6.28
C LEU A 206 10.45 -42.81 7.03
N TYR A 207 9.29 -42.49 6.46
CA TYR A 207 7.98 -42.80 7.06
C TYR A 207 7.80 -44.34 7.22
N SER A 208 8.30 -45.13 6.28
CA SER A 208 8.23 -46.60 6.36
C SER A 208 9.19 -47.17 7.41
N ILE A 209 10.25 -46.45 7.79
CA ILE A 209 11.29 -46.93 8.72
C ILE A 209 10.98 -46.48 10.15
N ASP A 210 10.84 -45.14 10.34
CA ASP A 210 10.61 -44.53 11.64
C ASP A 210 9.74 -43.30 11.51
N VAL A 211 8.50 -43.38 11.98
CA VAL A 211 7.50 -42.31 11.94
C VAL A 211 7.88 -41.11 12.77
N LYS A 212 8.61 -41.27 13.89
CA LYS A 212 9.06 -40.16 14.72
C LYS A 212 10.17 -39.38 14.05
N LYS A 213 11.13 -40.07 13.46
CA LYS A 213 12.21 -39.44 12.68
C LYS A 213 11.65 -38.73 11.44
N PHE A 214 10.62 -39.31 10.81
CA PHE A 214 9.86 -38.64 9.75
C PHE A 214 9.25 -37.33 10.22
N GLU A 215 8.55 -37.33 11.36
CA GLU A 215 7.98 -36.08 11.92
C GLU A 215 9.07 -35.04 12.15
N GLN A 216 10.19 -35.39 12.76
CA GLN A 216 11.30 -34.50 13.03
C GLN A 216 11.85 -33.87 11.74
N LEU A 217 12.16 -34.68 10.74
CA LEU A 217 12.71 -34.24 9.46
C LEU A 217 11.69 -33.34 8.70
N ALA A 218 10.42 -33.76 8.67
CA ALA A 218 9.34 -32.97 8.05
C ALA A 218 9.17 -31.60 8.70
N VAL A 219 9.22 -31.52 10.05
CA VAL A 219 9.13 -30.26 10.80
C VAL A 219 10.32 -29.34 10.50
N VAL A 220 11.53 -29.89 10.42
CA VAL A 220 12.73 -29.11 10.13
C VAL A 220 12.69 -28.55 8.70
N LEU A 221 12.33 -29.38 7.72
CA LEU A 221 12.14 -28.98 6.32
C LEU A 221 11.07 -27.88 6.21
N TRP A 222 9.92 -28.08 6.85
CA TRP A 222 8.84 -27.09 6.84
C TRP A 222 9.30 -25.73 7.37
N LYS A 223 10.03 -25.73 8.51
CA LYS A 223 10.58 -24.49 9.09
C LYS A 223 11.60 -23.82 8.16
N SER A 224 12.43 -24.61 7.45
CA SER A 224 13.44 -24.08 6.55
C SER A 224 12.82 -23.37 5.32
N TYR A 225 11.67 -23.85 4.81
CA TYR A 225 10.97 -23.23 3.69
C TYR A 225 10.07 -22.06 4.06
N ARG A 226 9.72 -21.87 5.33
CA ARG A 226 8.68 -20.92 5.78
C ARG A 226 8.87 -19.47 5.32
N SER A 227 10.11 -19.02 5.09
CA SER A 227 10.42 -17.65 4.64
C SER A 227 10.90 -17.58 3.18
N GLU A 228 10.82 -18.68 2.44
CA GLU A 228 11.43 -18.81 1.13
C GLU A 228 10.36 -18.80 0.02
N LYS A 229 10.80 -18.50 -1.21
CA LYS A 229 9.92 -18.46 -2.40
C LYS A 229 9.23 -19.80 -2.69
N LEU A 230 9.82 -20.89 -2.26
CA LEU A 230 9.33 -22.26 -2.46
C LEU A 230 8.32 -22.72 -1.39
N TYR A 231 7.93 -21.85 -0.46
CA TYR A 231 7.08 -22.21 0.67
C TYR A 231 5.72 -22.81 0.26
N PHE A 232 5.01 -22.17 -0.66
CA PHE A 232 3.72 -22.69 -1.11
C PHE A 232 3.85 -24.01 -1.88
N LYS A 233 4.93 -24.16 -2.65
CA LYS A 233 5.24 -25.40 -3.34
C LYS A 233 5.51 -26.52 -2.33
N TRP A 234 6.29 -26.23 -1.28
CA TRP A 234 6.49 -27.16 -0.16
C TRP A 234 5.16 -27.57 0.48
N LEU A 235 4.31 -26.60 0.82
CA LEU A 235 3.01 -26.90 1.43
C LEU A 235 2.14 -27.79 0.54
N THR A 236 2.10 -27.52 -0.76
CA THR A 236 1.33 -28.34 -1.71
C THR A 236 1.87 -29.76 -1.78
N GLU A 237 3.14 -29.92 -2.13
CA GLU A 237 3.75 -31.22 -2.37
C GLU A 237 3.82 -32.09 -1.10
N PHE A 238 4.13 -31.48 0.04
CA PHE A 238 4.15 -32.19 1.31
C PHE A 238 2.76 -32.67 1.73
N ASN A 239 1.73 -31.82 1.57
CA ASN A 239 0.37 -32.23 1.92
C ASN A 239 -0.18 -33.30 0.96
N ASP A 240 0.21 -33.28 -0.30
CA ASP A 240 -0.13 -34.35 -1.26
C ASP A 240 0.57 -35.66 -0.88
N LEU A 241 1.83 -35.60 -0.44
CA LEU A 241 2.55 -36.77 0.07
C LEU A 241 1.84 -37.37 1.28
N LEU A 242 1.45 -36.54 2.27
CA LEU A 242 0.78 -37.02 3.48
C LEU A 242 -0.57 -37.71 3.17
N LEU A 243 -1.35 -37.18 2.21
CA LEU A 243 -2.58 -37.84 1.76
C LEU A 243 -2.31 -39.20 1.11
N GLN A 244 -1.22 -39.32 0.34
CA GLN A 244 -0.81 -40.60 -0.26
C GLN A 244 -0.34 -41.61 0.79
N LEU A 245 0.34 -41.18 1.84
CA LEU A 245 0.83 -42.03 2.94
C LEU A 245 -0.29 -42.52 3.85
N ASN A 246 -1.46 -41.87 3.81
CA ASN A 246 -2.63 -42.23 4.62
C ASN A 246 -2.27 -42.32 6.12
N ILE A 247 -1.92 -41.17 6.69
CA ILE A 247 -1.33 -41.01 8.04
C ILE A 247 -2.09 -41.82 9.09
N ASP A 248 -1.37 -42.58 9.89
CA ASP A 248 -1.95 -43.37 11.00
C ASP A 248 -2.43 -42.43 12.13
N LYS A 249 -3.73 -42.40 12.37
CA LYS A 249 -4.39 -41.65 13.44
C LYS A 249 -4.04 -42.12 14.86
N THR A 250 -3.42 -43.28 14.99
CA THR A 250 -3.00 -43.81 16.29
C THR A 250 -1.68 -43.21 16.77
N VAL A 251 -0.92 -42.64 15.89
CA VAL A 251 0.34 -41.94 16.20
C VAL A 251 0.09 -40.57 16.71
N SER A 252 0.83 -40.16 17.74
CA SER A 252 0.75 -38.78 18.27
C SER A 252 1.71 -37.87 17.52
N TRP A 253 1.17 -37.03 16.64
CA TRP A 253 1.87 -36.02 15.85
C TRP A 253 1.96 -34.68 16.60
N LEU A 254 2.84 -34.60 17.60
CA LEU A 254 2.85 -33.44 18.53
C LEU A 254 3.40 -32.17 17.85
N ASP A 255 4.57 -32.30 17.22
CA ASP A 255 5.26 -31.14 16.65
C ASP A 255 4.67 -30.76 15.29
N LEU A 256 4.27 -31.74 14.50
CA LEU A 256 3.62 -31.51 13.21
C LEU A 256 2.26 -30.84 13.40
N SER A 257 1.45 -31.28 14.36
CA SER A 257 0.14 -30.69 14.65
C SER A 257 0.24 -29.21 15.09
N LYS A 258 1.23 -28.88 15.94
CA LYS A 258 1.51 -27.48 16.29
C LYS A 258 1.91 -26.65 15.09
N LEU A 259 2.70 -27.20 14.20
CA LEU A 259 3.16 -26.51 13.00
C LEU A 259 2.01 -26.25 12.03
N TYR A 260 1.06 -27.19 11.91
CA TYR A 260 -0.19 -27.00 11.17
C TYR A 260 -0.99 -25.82 11.73
N GLU A 261 -1.18 -25.76 13.04
CA GLU A 261 -1.89 -24.67 13.70
C GLU A 261 -1.22 -23.31 13.43
N GLN A 262 0.09 -23.22 13.65
CA GLN A 262 0.86 -22.01 13.41
C GLN A 262 0.79 -21.56 11.94
N THR A 263 0.94 -22.51 11.01
CA THR A 263 0.88 -22.25 9.58
C THR A 263 -0.52 -21.79 9.15
N TYR A 264 -1.58 -22.41 9.68
CA TYR A 264 -2.93 -21.96 9.41
C TYR A 264 -3.16 -20.52 9.87
N PHE A 265 -2.63 -20.15 11.04
CA PHE A 265 -2.72 -18.78 11.52
C PHE A 265 -1.94 -17.80 10.63
N ASP A 266 -0.77 -18.19 10.14
CA ASP A 266 -0.02 -17.36 9.19
C ASP A 266 -0.75 -17.21 7.85
N LEU A 267 -1.29 -18.29 7.29
CA LEU A 267 -2.05 -18.27 6.03
C LEU A 267 -3.32 -17.41 6.11
N THR A 268 -3.93 -17.36 7.30
CA THR A 268 -5.17 -16.61 7.55
C THR A 268 -4.94 -15.26 8.23
N ALA A 269 -3.69 -14.79 8.36
CA ALA A 269 -3.33 -13.51 8.97
C ALA A 269 -3.51 -12.30 8.03
N GLY A 270 -4.13 -12.48 6.87
CA GLY A 270 -4.38 -11.39 5.92
C GLY A 270 -3.19 -11.00 5.05
N LYS A 271 -2.11 -11.80 5.05
CA LYS A 271 -0.90 -11.55 4.24
C LYS A 271 -1.01 -12.07 2.81
N TYR A 272 -1.90 -13.01 2.58
CA TYR A 272 -2.06 -13.73 1.31
C TYR A 272 -3.46 -13.54 0.74
N PHE A 273 -3.58 -13.62 -0.58
CA PHE A 273 -4.88 -13.66 -1.24
C PHE A 273 -5.47 -15.06 -1.22
N ILE A 274 -6.80 -15.14 -1.21
CA ILE A 274 -7.49 -16.43 -1.21
C ILE A 274 -7.05 -17.28 -2.40
N LYS A 275 -6.90 -16.69 -3.60
CA LYS A 275 -6.43 -17.38 -4.81
C LYS A 275 -5.06 -18.04 -4.67
N GLU A 276 -4.18 -17.48 -3.85
CA GLU A 276 -2.83 -18.00 -3.64
C GLU A 276 -2.84 -19.27 -2.78
N ILE A 277 -3.82 -19.37 -1.86
CA ILE A 277 -3.87 -20.43 -0.85
C ILE A 277 -5.03 -21.41 -1.05
N GLU A 278 -6.04 -21.09 -1.86
CA GLU A 278 -7.26 -21.90 -2.02
C GLU A 278 -7.00 -23.31 -2.55
N HIS A 279 -5.92 -23.51 -3.30
CA HIS A 279 -5.51 -24.83 -3.81
C HIS A 279 -4.71 -25.65 -2.77
N ILE A 280 -4.10 -24.99 -1.79
CA ILE A 280 -3.28 -25.62 -0.73
C ILE A 280 -4.17 -26.04 0.44
N VAL A 281 -5.04 -25.14 0.89
CA VAL A 281 -5.79 -25.27 2.15
C VAL A 281 -6.64 -26.55 2.25
N PRO A 282 -7.29 -27.06 1.20
CA PRO A 282 -8.08 -28.28 1.30
C PRO A 282 -7.29 -29.49 1.79
N ASN A 283 -6.16 -29.80 1.16
CA ASN A 283 -5.31 -30.91 1.53
C ASN A 283 -4.62 -30.66 2.88
N PHE A 284 -4.20 -29.42 3.11
CA PHE A 284 -3.64 -28.97 4.37
C PHE A 284 -4.60 -29.18 5.56
N LEU A 285 -5.85 -28.76 5.47
CA LEU A 285 -6.85 -28.95 6.52
C LEU A 285 -7.23 -30.43 6.72
N SER A 286 -7.30 -31.19 5.63
CA SER A 286 -7.54 -32.65 5.70
C SER A 286 -6.42 -33.36 6.46
N ASN A 287 -5.17 -33.01 6.22
CA ASN A 287 -4.03 -33.56 6.93
C ASN A 287 -3.96 -33.09 8.38
N TRP A 288 -4.26 -31.79 8.62
CA TRP A 288 -4.26 -31.26 9.98
C TRP A 288 -5.26 -31.97 10.88
N ILE A 289 -6.51 -32.21 10.42
CA ILE A 289 -7.52 -32.90 11.21
C ILE A 289 -7.11 -34.34 11.52
N HIS A 290 -6.36 -35.02 10.61
CA HIS A 290 -5.85 -36.38 10.80
C HIS A 290 -4.63 -36.42 11.74
N SER A 291 -3.78 -35.38 11.74
CA SER A 291 -2.57 -35.29 12.57
C SER A 291 -2.80 -34.56 13.89
N ALA A 292 -3.99 -33.96 14.10
CA ALA A 292 -4.29 -33.17 15.28
C ALA A 292 -4.24 -34.02 16.55
N THR A 293 -3.54 -33.48 17.57
CA THR A 293 -3.61 -34.00 18.94
C THR A 293 -5.00 -33.78 19.53
N LYS A 294 -5.37 -34.53 20.57
CA LYS A 294 -6.69 -34.34 21.22
C LYS A 294 -6.94 -32.88 21.64
N SER A 295 -5.90 -32.16 22.05
CA SER A 295 -6.02 -30.74 22.44
C SER A 295 -6.24 -29.81 21.26
N GLN A 296 -5.79 -30.18 20.07
CA GLN A 296 -5.85 -29.35 18.85
C GLN A 296 -6.95 -29.79 17.86
N ALA A 297 -7.55 -30.94 18.10
CA ALA A 297 -8.59 -31.49 17.23
C ALA A 297 -9.79 -30.54 17.06
N ILE A 298 -10.15 -29.84 18.11
CA ILE A 298 -11.24 -28.86 18.12
C ILE A 298 -10.87 -27.67 17.21
N ALA A 299 -9.63 -27.16 17.32
CA ALA A 299 -9.15 -26.07 16.50
C ALA A 299 -9.10 -26.46 15.01
N ALA A 300 -8.59 -27.65 14.71
CA ALA A 300 -8.56 -28.18 13.35
C ALA A 300 -9.98 -28.36 12.77
N ALA A 301 -10.89 -28.93 13.56
CA ALA A 301 -12.28 -29.14 13.14
C ALA A 301 -13.02 -27.81 12.91
N GLY A 302 -12.80 -26.82 13.79
CA GLY A 302 -13.30 -25.45 13.64
C GLY A 302 -12.78 -24.80 12.37
N ALA A 303 -11.48 -24.94 12.07
CA ALA A 303 -10.85 -24.44 10.86
C ALA A 303 -11.46 -25.04 9.57
N VAL A 304 -11.66 -26.37 9.56
CA VAL A 304 -12.31 -27.07 8.44
C VAL A 304 -13.70 -26.54 8.16
N LEU A 305 -14.55 -26.44 9.19
CA LEU A 305 -15.94 -25.98 9.00
C LEU A 305 -15.98 -24.50 8.63
N SER A 306 -15.15 -23.70 9.24
CA SER A 306 -15.07 -22.27 8.93
C SER A 306 -14.61 -22.03 7.49
N TRP A 307 -13.52 -22.67 7.06
CA TRP A 307 -13.06 -22.56 5.68
C TRP A 307 -14.13 -23.00 4.67
N ASN A 308 -14.78 -24.15 4.94
CA ASN A 308 -15.84 -24.67 4.06
C ASN A 308 -17.04 -23.73 3.91
N GLN A 309 -17.36 -22.94 4.93
CA GLN A 309 -18.44 -21.95 4.88
C GLN A 309 -18.15 -20.79 3.93
N PHE A 310 -16.90 -20.33 3.86
CA PHE A 310 -16.54 -19.13 3.07
C PHE A 310 -16.02 -19.46 1.67
N VAL A 311 -15.33 -20.62 1.50
CA VAL A 311 -14.66 -20.98 0.22
C VAL A 311 -15.28 -22.24 -0.42
N SER A 312 -15.91 -23.13 0.35
CA SER A 312 -16.72 -24.28 -0.10
C SER A 312 -15.99 -25.26 -1.04
N ASN A 313 -14.69 -25.49 -0.88
CA ASN A 313 -13.88 -26.35 -1.73
C ASN A 313 -13.33 -27.62 -1.03
N LEU A 314 -13.84 -27.95 0.17
CA LEU A 314 -13.39 -29.10 0.96
C LEU A 314 -14.13 -30.40 0.63
N ASN A 315 -13.44 -31.54 0.87
CA ASN A 315 -14.03 -32.87 0.73
C ASN A 315 -15.13 -33.08 1.80
N THR A 316 -16.25 -33.64 1.40
CA THR A 316 -17.39 -33.94 2.28
C THR A 316 -17.02 -34.86 3.45
N ASN A 317 -16.08 -35.79 3.28
CA ASN A 317 -15.61 -36.68 4.35
C ASN A 317 -14.89 -35.87 5.46
N THR A 318 -13.98 -34.98 5.08
CA THR A 318 -13.25 -34.10 6.02
C THR A 318 -14.22 -33.20 6.80
N VAL A 319 -15.23 -32.65 6.11
CA VAL A 319 -16.27 -31.82 6.73
C VAL A 319 -17.11 -32.61 7.73
N ASN A 320 -17.49 -33.87 7.39
CA ASN A 320 -18.26 -34.73 8.29
C ASN A 320 -17.42 -35.15 9.51
N GLU A 321 -16.15 -35.43 9.33
CA GLU A 321 -15.23 -35.73 10.43
C GLU A 321 -15.10 -34.53 11.38
N ALA A 322 -14.93 -33.35 10.85
CA ALA A 322 -14.90 -32.12 11.65
C ALA A 322 -16.17 -31.92 12.49
N LYS A 323 -17.35 -32.14 11.88
CA LYS A 323 -18.64 -32.10 12.61
C LYS A 323 -18.69 -33.11 13.74
N THR A 324 -18.17 -34.33 13.51
CA THR A 324 -18.15 -35.39 14.51
C THR A 324 -17.26 -35.00 15.68
N ILE A 325 -16.06 -34.46 15.44
CA ILE A 325 -15.13 -34.03 16.50
C ILE A 325 -15.77 -32.95 17.36
N LEU A 326 -16.33 -31.89 16.75
CA LEU A 326 -16.98 -30.82 17.51
C LEU A 326 -18.22 -31.28 18.30
N SER A 327 -18.85 -32.39 17.90
CA SER A 327 -20.01 -32.95 18.61
C SER A 327 -19.63 -33.76 19.84
N HIS A 328 -18.48 -34.42 19.83
CA HIS A 328 -18.10 -35.43 20.87
C HIS A 328 -17.16 -34.84 21.93
N ASP A 329 -16.30 -33.92 21.58
CA ASP A 329 -15.30 -33.38 22.50
C ASP A 329 -15.83 -32.12 23.26
N ARG A 330 -15.88 -32.22 24.59
CA ARG A 330 -16.41 -31.18 25.47
C ARG A 330 -15.33 -30.41 26.24
N SER A 331 -14.07 -30.66 25.97
CA SER A 331 -12.96 -30.00 26.65
C SER A 331 -12.88 -28.51 26.24
N ALA A 332 -13.05 -27.62 27.22
CA ALA A 332 -12.84 -26.19 27.01
C ALA A 332 -11.36 -25.92 26.74
N THR A 333 -11.05 -25.23 25.65
CA THR A 333 -9.70 -24.71 25.40
C THR A 333 -9.46 -23.53 26.33
N THR A 334 -8.43 -23.62 27.17
CA THR A 334 -8.07 -22.59 28.16
C THR A 334 -7.50 -21.30 27.59
N ASP A 335 -7.08 -21.31 26.34
CA ASP A 335 -6.35 -20.18 25.72
C ASP A 335 -7.17 -19.39 24.67
N SER A 336 -8.50 -19.57 24.64
CA SER A 336 -9.35 -18.99 23.58
C SER A 336 -9.34 -17.45 23.54
N ILE A 337 -9.23 -16.80 24.70
CA ILE A 337 -9.22 -15.33 24.77
C ILE A 337 -7.91 -14.71 24.26
N VAL A 338 -6.77 -15.36 24.56
CA VAL A 338 -5.46 -14.90 24.04
C VAL A 338 -5.44 -14.96 22.52
N GLN A 339 -5.93 -16.06 21.95
CA GLN A 339 -6.01 -16.24 20.50
C GLN A 339 -6.94 -15.21 19.83
N SER A 340 -8.06 -14.87 20.47
CA SER A 340 -8.97 -13.82 19.97
C SER A 340 -8.32 -12.44 20.00
N LEU A 341 -7.54 -12.12 21.03
CA LEU A 341 -6.81 -10.87 21.13
C LEU A 341 -5.65 -10.80 20.10
N GLU A 342 -4.91 -11.88 19.90
CA GLU A 342 -3.89 -11.97 18.85
C GLU A 342 -4.50 -11.76 17.45
N LEU A 343 -5.70 -12.30 17.20
CA LEU A 343 -6.44 -12.03 15.98
C LEU A 343 -6.80 -10.54 15.85
N TYR A 344 -7.28 -9.93 16.91
CA TYR A 344 -7.62 -8.51 16.94
C TYR A 344 -6.39 -7.63 16.63
N GLU A 345 -5.25 -7.92 17.26
CA GLU A 345 -3.98 -7.23 16.98
C GLU A 345 -3.52 -7.41 15.54
N SER A 346 -3.74 -8.60 14.97
CA SER A 346 -3.42 -8.86 13.55
C SER A 346 -4.28 -8.00 12.61
N ILE A 347 -5.56 -7.80 12.94
CA ILE A 347 -6.47 -6.94 12.20
C ILE A 347 -6.05 -5.47 12.30
N ILE A 348 -5.66 -5.00 13.50
CA ILE A 348 -5.16 -3.63 13.69
C ILE A 348 -3.93 -3.39 12.82
N ARG A 349 -2.95 -4.30 12.87
CA ARG A 349 -1.70 -4.19 12.10
C ARG A 349 -1.97 -4.15 10.60
N TRP A 350 -2.82 -5.06 10.14
CA TRP A 350 -3.23 -5.08 8.73
C TRP A 350 -3.93 -3.79 8.31
N ALA A 351 -4.83 -3.26 9.15
CA ALA A 351 -5.53 -2.01 8.87
C ALA A 351 -4.56 -0.83 8.76
N GLN A 352 -3.58 -0.73 9.67
CA GLN A 352 -2.55 0.31 9.65
C GLN A 352 -1.65 0.23 8.40
N GLU A 353 -1.29 -0.97 7.96
CA GLU A 353 -0.51 -1.19 6.73
C GLU A 353 -1.26 -0.77 5.45
N HIS A 354 -2.60 -0.62 5.52
CA HIS A 354 -3.46 -0.24 4.40
C HIS A 354 -4.12 1.14 4.59
N ASP A 355 -3.56 1.98 5.44
CA ASP A 355 -4.09 3.32 5.76
C ASP A 355 -5.56 3.31 6.21
N LEU A 356 -6.00 2.23 6.86
CA LEU A 356 -7.32 2.10 7.45
C LEU A 356 -7.21 2.14 8.97
N GLU A 357 -8.16 2.80 9.60
CA GLU A 357 -8.25 2.84 11.05
C GLU A 357 -9.48 2.09 11.53
N ILE A 358 -9.30 1.23 12.53
CA ILE A 358 -10.41 0.68 13.30
C ILE A 358 -10.97 1.81 14.15
N GLY A 359 -12.29 2.02 14.13
CA GLY A 359 -12.92 3.09 14.89
C GLY A 359 -12.51 3.07 16.37
N GLY A 360 -12.14 4.23 16.90
CA GLY A 360 -11.61 4.35 18.27
C GLY A 360 -12.57 3.83 19.34
N ARG A 361 -13.90 3.95 19.10
CA ARG A 361 -14.92 3.36 20.00
C ARG A 361 -14.86 1.82 20.04
N ILE A 362 -14.48 1.18 18.93
CA ILE A 362 -14.28 -0.28 18.88
C ILE A 362 -13.05 -0.67 19.72
N GLN A 363 -11.96 0.06 19.58
CA GLN A 363 -10.75 -0.16 20.37
C GLN A 363 -11.04 0.02 21.86
N TRP A 364 -11.79 1.07 22.22
CA TRP A 364 -12.20 1.31 23.58
C TRP A 364 -13.07 0.16 24.13
N LYS A 365 -14.04 -0.37 23.36
CA LYS A 365 -14.84 -1.55 23.76
C LYS A 365 -13.96 -2.75 24.09
N VAL A 366 -12.96 -3.05 23.26
CA VAL A 366 -12.04 -4.18 23.51
C VAL A 366 -11.25 -3.96 24.79
N GLN A 367 -10.72 -2.74 25.02
CA GLN A 367 -10.01 -2.41 26.25
C GLN A 367 -10.87 -2.63 27.50
N GLN A 368 -12.18 -2.30 27.42
CA GLN A 368 -13.10 -2.55 28.53
C GLN A 368 -13.34 -4.05 28.76
N LEU A 369 -13.46 -4.84 27.70
CA LEU A 369 -13.70 -6.27 27.78
C LEU A 369 -12.50 -7.08 28.30
N VAL A 370 -11.29 -6.56 28.12
CA VAL A 370 -10.04 -7.18 28.63
C VAL A 370 -9.83 -6.93 30.14
N ASP A 371 -10.54 -5.96 30.73
CA ASP A 371 -10.48 -5.72 32.18
C ASP A 371 -11.34 -6.78 32.95
N PHE A 372 -10.71 -7.91 33.28
CA PHE A 372 -11.37 -9.03 33.96
C PHE A 372 -11.64 -8.76 35.45
N ASP A 373 -11.05 -7.72 36.01
CA ASP A 373 -11.25 -7.34 37.43
C ASP A 373 -12.57 -6.60 37.65
N ARG A 374 -13.29 -6.25 36.58
CA ARG A 374 -14.55 -5.48 36.65
C ARG A 374 -15.71 -6.25 36.08
N ASN A 375 -16.89 -6.01 36.65
CA ASN A 375 -18.17 -6.52 36.20
C ASN A 375 -18.97 -5.38 35.53
N TYR A 376 -19.68 -5.64 34.46
CA TYR A 376 -20.49 -4.66 33.75
C TYR A 376 -21.98 -4.97 33.90
N LEU A 377 -22.72 -4.05 34.55
CA LEU A 377 -24.17 -4.08 34.67
C LEU A 377 -24.77 -3.06 33.68
N VAL A 378 -25.59 -3.51 32.76
CA VAL A 378 -26.38 -2.61 31.92
C VAL A 378 -27.77 -2.50 32.54
N VAL A 379 -28.22 -1.25 32.77
CA VAL A 379 -29.54 -0.91 33.28
C VAL A 379 -30.34 -0.29 32.11
N ALA A 380 -31.40 -0.98 31.70
CA ALA A 380 -32.28 -0.55 30.61
C ALA A 380 -33.74 -0.75 31.01
N GLY A 381 -34.68 -0.30 30.21
CA GLY A 381 -36.11 -0.54 30.41
C GLY A 381 -36.96 0.59 29.89
N SER A 382 -38.28 0.36 29.90
CA SER A 382 -39.28 1.33 29.46
C SER A 382 -39.61 2.39 30.54
N ASP A 383 -39.29 2.14 31.82
CA ASP A 383 -39.49 3.12 32.89
C ASP A 383 -38.23 3.98 33.10
N THR A 384 -38.17 5.14 32.48
CA THR A 384 -37.01 6.05 32.54
C THR A 384 -36.75 6.55 33.95
N LYS A 385 -37.80 6.92 34.69
CA LYS A 385 -37.69 7.36 36.10
C LYS A 385 -37.21 6.23 36.97
N GLY A 386 -37.70 5.01 36.76
CA GLY A 386 -37.24 3.82 37.46
C GLY A 386 -35.78 3.50 37.21
N LYS A 387 -35.30 3.64 35.98
CA LYS A 387 -33.89 3.49 35.65
C LYS A 387 -33.00 4.45 36.43
N THR A 388 -33.31 5.74 36.37
CA THR A 388 -32.58 6.80 37.05
C THR A 388 -32.54 6.58 38.56
N ALA A 389 -33.68 6.28 39.14
CA ALA A 389 -33.78 6.00 40.58
C ALA A 389 -32.97 4.75 41.02
N MET A 390 -32.97 3.70 40.18
CA MET A 390 -32.18 2.49 40.40
C MET A 390 -30.68 2.79 40.34
N VAL A 391 -30.22 3.51 39.33
CA VAL A 391 -28.82 3.90 39.16
C VAL A 391 -28.37 4.74 40.34
N ASN A 392 -29.11 5.79 40.71
CA ASN A 392 -28.82 6.64 41.89
C ASN A 392 -28.77 5.84 43.21
N HIS A 393 -29.68 4.87 43.36
CA HIS A 393 -29.65 3.98 44.53
C HIS A 393 -28.33 3.15 44.60
N LEU A 394 -27.90 2.57 43.48
CA LEU A 394 -26.65 1.79 43.39
C LEU A 394 -25.39 2.65 43.58
N LEU A 395 -25.45 3.91 43.16
CA LEU A 395 -24.38 4.88 43.37
C LEU A 395 -24.32 5.39 44.82
N GLY A 396 -25.45 5.35 45.53
CA GLY A 396 -25.60 5.92 46.87
C GLY A 396 -25.74 7.46 46.90
N HIS A 397 -25.88 8.08 45.74
CA HIS A 397 -25.98 9.53 45.54
C HIS A 397 -27.00 9.86 44.43
N GLU A 398 -27.71 10.99 44.56
CA GLU A 398 -28.56 11.51 43.49
C GLU A 398 -27.67 12.25 42.45
N VAL A 399 -27.14 11.48 41.50
CA VAL A 399 -26.24 12.00 40.43
C VAL A 399 -27.02 12.36 39.18
N LEU A 400 -27.99 11.54 38.81
CA LEU A 400 -28.83 11.72 37.66
C LEU A 400 -30.12 12.43 38.04
N SER A 401 -30.44 13.56 37.43
CA SER A 401 -31.77 14.18 37.45
C SER A 401 -32.71 13.47 36.48
N GLU A 402 -34.00 13.77 36.53
CA GLU A 402 -35.00 13.17 35.64
C GLU A 402 -34.65 13.43 34.16
N GLU A 403 -34.54 12.36 33.32
CA GLU A 403 -34.44 12.39 31.87
C GLU A 403 -33.19 13.08 31.26
N LEU A 404 -32.07 12.37 31.27
CA LEU A 404 -30.87 12.80 30.54
C LEU A 404 -30.75 12.02 29.24
N PRO A 405 -30.74 12.68 28.06
CA PRO A 405 -30.67 12.05 26.75
C PRO A 405 -29.25 11.62 26.37
N ALA A 406 -28.64 10.80 27.24
CA ALA A 406 -27.27 10.31 27.04
C ALA A 406 -27.06 8.93 27.63
N THR A 407 -26.07 8.22 27.14
CA THR A 407 -25.58 6.99 27.75
C THR A 407 -24.48 7.32 28.77
N PHE A 408 -24.69 6.85 30.01
CA PHE A 408 -23.75 7.05 31.11
C PHE A 408 -23.09 5.75 31.54
N MET A 409 -21.78 5.81 31.75
CA MET A 409 -21.00 4.76 32.38
C MET A 409 -20.51 5.24 33.74
N PHE A 410 -20.88 4.56 34.84
CA PHE A 410 -20.51 4.90 36.20
C PHE A 410 -19.45 3.97 36.75
N ARG A 411 -18.39 4.55 37.31
CA ARG A 411 -17.29 3.82 37.94
C ARG A 411 -16.93 4.39 39.31
N ASN A 412 -16.40 3.51 40.18
CA ASN A 412 -15.83 3.95 41.43
C ASN A 412 -14.44 4.53 41.27
N ALA A 413 -14.20 5.71 41.88
CA ALA A 413 -12.88 6.28 42.12
C ALA A 413 -12.90 7.22 43.33
N SER A 414 -11.73 7.65 43.79
CA SER A 414 -11.57 8.57 44.91
C SER A 414 -12.03 10.00 44.63
N GLU A 415 -12.00 10.42 43.37
CA GLU A 415 -12.36 11.75 42.91
C GLU A 415 -13.53 11.69 41.94
N THR A 416 -14.35 12.75 41.94
CA THR A 416 -15.46 12.86 40.98
C THR A 416 -15.00 13.53 39.71
N VAL A 417 -15.08 12.83 38.57
CA VAL A 417 -14.71 13.32 37.26
C VAL A 417 -15.77 12.93 36.22
N LEU A 418 -16.20 13.90 35.41
CA LEU A 418 -17.04 13.65 34.27
C LEU A 418 -16.18 13.71 33.00
N GLN A 419 -16.32 12.71 32.13
CA GLN A 419 -15.56 12.61 30.85
C GLN A 419 -16.52 12.27 29.72
N GLU A 420 -16.33 12.89 28.55
CA GLU A 420 -17.04 12.54 27.33
C GLU A 420 -16.23 11.49 26.57
N ILE A 421 -16.87 10.41 26.11
CA ILE A 421 -16.28 9.39 25.24
C ILE A 421 -16.77 9.65 23.83
N THR A 422 -15.91 10.18 22.98
CA THR A 422 -16.24 10.53 21.60
C THR A 422 -16.42 9.29 20.71
N GLU A 423 -16.91 9.48 19.48
CA GLU A 423 -16.99 8.38 18.50
C GLU A 423 -15.61 7.88 18.08
N GLU A 424 -14.59 8.74 18.13
CA GLU A 424 -13.20 8.35 17.90
C GLU A 424 -12.58 7.62 19.11
N GLY A 425 -13.32 7.43 20.21
CA GLY A 425 -12.84 6.75 21.42
C GLY A 425 -11.93 7.60 22.31
N HIS A 426 -11.82 8.90 22.02
CA HIS A 426 -11.09 9.82 22.89
C HIS A 426 -11.89 10.15 24.16
N ILE A 427 -11.20 10.26 25.27
CA ILE A 427 -11.77 10.62 26.55
C ILE A 427 -11.39 12.06 26.85
N HIS A 428 -12.40 12.94 26.90
CA HIS A 428 -12.21 14.35 27.17
C HIS A 428 -12.82 14.72 28.53
N PRO A 429 -12.06 15.31 29.48
CA PRO A 429 -12.63 15.78 30.72
C PRO A 429 -13.60 16.95 30.44
N VAL A 430 -14.75 16.89 31.07
CA VAL A 430 -15.80 17.90 30.94
C VAL A 430 -15.83 18.77 32.21
N ASN A 431 -15.49 20.03 32.08
CA ASN A 431 -15.41 20.97 33.21
C ASN A 431 -16.70 21.80 33.38
N LYS A 432 -17.84 21.30 32.89
CA LYS A 432 -19.17 21.92 33.01
C LYS A 432 -20.10 21.07 33.84
N GLU A 433 -21.12 21.70 34.44
CA GLU A 433 -22.20 20.95 35.05
C GLU A 433 -23.07 20.25 33.99
N LEU A 434 -23.65 19.11 34.34
CA LEU A 434 -24.47 18.29 33.43
C LEU A 434 -25.64 19.08 32.82
N SER A 435 -26.13 20.13 33.51
CA SER A 435 -27.20 21.02 33.05
C SER A 435 -26.79 21.90 31.85
N ASP A 436 -25.49 22.11 31.65
CA ASP A 436 -24.96 23.09 30.67
C ASP A 436 -24.34 22.41 29.43
N ILE A 437 -24.52 21.10 29.31
CA ILE A 437 -23.94 20.29 28.24
C ILE A 437 -25.04 19.82 27.28
N ASP A 438 -24.78 19.87 26.00
CA ASP A 438 -25.61 19.16 25.01
C ASP A 438 -25.31 17.65 25.13
N LEU A 439 -26.28 16.92 25.67
CA LEU A 439 -26.17 15.51 26.02
C LEU A 439 -26.67 14.58 24.90
N GLN A 440 -27.29 15.13 23.83
CA GLN A 440 -28.01 14.32 22.85
C GLN A 440 -27.04 13.38 22.09
N ASP A 441 -27.36 12.08 22.09
CA ASP A 441 -26.64 11.00 21.40
C ASP A 441 -25.16 10.85 21.84
N LYS A 442 -24.81 11.35 23.04
CA LYS A 442 -23.43 11.29 23.56
C LYS A 442 -23.26 10.22 24.62
N MET A 443 -22.03 9.79 24.82
CA MET A 443 -21.63 8.87 25.89
C MET A 443 -20.71 9.56 26.88
N PHE A 444 -21.04 9.42 28.18
CA PHE A 444 -20.25 9.98 29.26
C PHE A 444 -19.77 8.90 30.24
N GLU A 445 -18.55 9.02 30.69
CA GLU A 445 -18.03 8.29 31.83
C GLU A 445 -18.06 9.20 33.07
N TYR A 446 -18.79 8.78 34.10
CA TYR A 446 -18.87 9.46 35.36
C TYR A 446 -18.19 8.63 36.44
N VAL A 447 -17.08 9.14 36.92
CA VAL A 447 -16.25 8.50 37.91
C VAL A 447 -16.51 9.21 39.24
N LEU A 448 -16.88 8.46 40.27
CA LEU A 448 -17.26 9.03 41.59
C LEU A 448 -17.05 8.01 42.71
N PRO A 449 -16.92 8.47 43.98
CA PRO A 449 -16.86 7.57 45.13
C PRO A 449 -18.21 6.87 45.33
N ALA A 450 -18.25 5.55 45.12
CA ALA A 450 -19.43 4.73 45.21
C ALA A 450 -19.09 3.38 45.85
N SER A 451 -19.37 3.24 47.13
CA SER A 451 -18.99 2.07 47.95
C SER A 451 -19.58 0.74 47.45
N PHE A 452 -20.78 0.75 46.91
CA PHE A 452 -21.40 -0.43 46.32
C PHE A 452 -20.67 -0.88 45.04
N LEU A 453 -20.25 0.06 44.17
CA LEU A 453 -19.48 -0.23 42.98
C LEU A 453 -18.09 -0.77 43.33
N GLU A 454 -17.44 -0.19 44.35
CA GLU A 454 -16.13 -0.63 44.82
C GLU A 454 -16.19 -2.07 45.33
N LYS A 455 -17.11 -2.36 46.26
CA LYS A 455 -17.26 -3.69 46.89
C LYS A 455 -17.51 -4.80 45.86
N ASN A 456 -18.25 -4.51 44.81
CA ASN A 456 -18.63 -5.49 43.77
C ASN A 456 -17.77 -5.40 42.53
N LYS A 457 -16.75 -4.51 42.49
CA LYS A 457 -15.96 -4.20 41.28
C LYS A 457 -16.88 -3.95 40.09
N LEU A 458 -17.93 -3.15 40.28
CA LEU A 458 -19.02 -2.97 39.33
C LEU A 458 -18.85 -1.69 38.54
N THR A 459 -19.11 -1.77 37.25
CA THR A 459 -19.32 -0.63 36.34
C THR A 459 -20.77 -0.68 35.87
N ILE A 460 -21.51 0.42 35.99
CA ILE A 460 -22.91 0.51 35.58
C ILE A 460 -22.96 1.28 34.27
N LEU A 461 -23.67 0.74 33.26
CA LEU A 461 -24.04 1.40 32.03
C LEU A 461 -25.56 1.65 32.07
N SER A 462 -25.95 2.90 31.90
CA SER A 462 -27.36 3.33 31.80
C SER A 462 -27.61 3.93 30.41
N THR A 463 -28.55 3.35 29.65
CA THR A 463 -28.98 3.85 28.37
C THR A 463 -30.34 4.48 28.44
N GLU A 464 -30.55 5.58 27.71
CA GLU A 464 -31.86 6.22 27.67
C GLU A 464 -32.86 5.44 26.85
N ARG A 465 -32.46 5.12 25.61
CA ARG A 465 -33.33 4.46 24.60
C ARG A 465 -33.00 2.98 24.45
N ASN A 466 -34.04 2.15 24.36
CA ASN A 466 -33.87 0.71 24.12
C ASN A 466 -33.18 0.41 22.77
N GLU A 467 -33.23 1.32 21.80
CA GLU A 467 -32.54 1.21 20.52
C GLU A 467 -31.00 1.34 20.66
N GLU A 468 -30.53 2.19 21.56
CA GLU A 468 -29.09 2.37 21.86
C GLU A 468 -28.52 1.20 22.64
N LEU A 469 -29.38 0.44 23.33
CA LEU A 469 -28.95 -0.72 24.10
C LEU A 469 -28.11 -1.70 23.28
N LYS A 470 -28.39 -1.86 21.98
CA LYS A 470 -27.64 -2.71 21.05
C LYS A 470 -26.16 -2.32 20.98
N ASN A 471 -25.85 -1.04 21.10
CA ASN A 471 -24.47 -0.53 20.97
C ASN A 471 -23.59 -0.87 22.17
N TYR A 472 -24.20 -1.10 23.34
CA TYR A 472 -23.49 -1.27 24.61
C TYR A 472 -23.72 -2.62 25.30
N VAL A 473 -24.75 -3.35 24.90
CA VAL A 473 -25.09 -4.65 25.49
C VAL A 473 -23.98 -5.68 25.30
N GLY A 474 -23.18 -5.52 24.22
CA GLY A 474 -21.99 -6.35 24.00
C GLY A 474 -20.93 -6.25 25.10
N MET A 475 -20.95 -5.21 25.94
CA MET A 475 -20.09 -5.10 27.10
C MET A 475 -20.74 -5.67 28.39
N ALA A 476 -22.07 -5.81 28.40
CA ALA A 476 -22.81 -6.20 29.59
C ALA A 476 -22.50 -7.62 30.06
N ASP A 477 -22.17 -7.79 31.35
CA ASP A 477 -22.12 -9.10 31.95
C ASP A 477 -23.52 -9.50 32.44
N VAL A 478 -24.31 -8.53 32.90
CA VAL A 478 -25.71 -8.68 33.26
C VAL A 478 -26.51 -7.53 32.67
N LEU A 479 -27.68 -7.84 32.13
CA LEU A 479 -28.67 -6.86 31.73
C LEU A 479 -29.83 -6.88 32.71
N LEU A 480 -30.09 -5.74 33.32
CA LEU A 480 -31.22 -5.54 34.23
C LEU A 480 -32.24 -4.64 33.53
N PHE A 481 -33.39 -5.19 33.17
CA PHE A 481 -34.47 -4.48 32.48
C PHE A 481 -35.57 -4.06 33.44
N ILE A 482 -35.82 -2.75 33.52
CA ILE A 482 -36.77 -2.16 34.50
C ILE A 482 -38.11 -1.92 33.81
N ILE A 483 -39.15 -2.42 34.45
CA ILE A 483 -40.53 -2.34 33.97
C ILE A 483 -41.36 -1.58 35.01
N ASP A 484 -42.21 -0.66 34.61
CA ASP A 484 -43.20 -0.03 35.48
C ASP A 484 -44.36 -1.02 35.73
N ALA A 485 -44.76 -1.21 36.97
CA ALA A 485 -45.89 -2.08 37.34
C ALA A 485 -47.22 -1.72 36.63
N ASN A 486 -47.40 -0.46 36.28
CA ASN A 486 -48.60 0.01 35.55
C ASN A 486 -48.51 -0.14 34.02
N SER A 487 -47.30 -0.38 33.48
CA SER A 487 -47.10 -0.54 32.04
C SER A 487 -46.54 -1.92 31.74
N ARG A 488 -47.24 -2.67 30.91
CA ARG A 488 -46.75 -3.99 30.48
C ARG A 488 -45.53 -3.80 29.55
N ILE A 489 -44.70 -4.86 29.45
CA ILE A 489 -43.61 -4.91 28.45
C ILE A 489 -44.25 -4.75 27.05
N THR A 490 -43.69 -3.82 26.27
CA THR A 490 -44.17 -3.56 24.89
C THR A 490 -43.68 -4.64 23.91
N LYS A 491 -44.37 -4.82 22.82
CA LYS A 491 -43.87 -5.70 21.72
C LYS A 491 -42.50 -5.30 21.23
N SER A 492 -42.20 -3.98 21.17
CA SER A 492 -40.91 -3.45 20.79
C SER A 492 -39.83 -3.88 21.75
N ASP A 493 -40.10 -3.82 23.06
CA ASP A 493 -39.13 -4.26 24.09
C ASP A 493 -38.81 -5.77 23.99
N TYR A 494 -39.86 -6.60 23.73
CA TYR A 494 -39.67 -8.02 23.46
C TYR A 494 -38.81 -8.29 22.22
N GLU A 495 -39.06 -7.60 21.14
CA GLU A 495 -38.27 -7.75 19.91
C GLU A 495 -36.84 -7.37 20.10
N VAL A 496 -36.56 -6.29 20.83
CA VAL A 496 -35.18 -5.86 21.15
C VAL A 496 -34.48 -6.87 22.05
N LEU A 497 -35.12 -7.28 23.16
CA LEU A 497 -34.56 -8.23 24.11
C LEU A 497 -34.34 -9.63 23.50
N THR A 498 -35.26 -10.08 22.62
CA THR A 498 -35.09 -11.35 21.91
C THR A 498 -33.90 -11.29 20.95
N LYS A 499 -33.78 -10.21 20.16
CA LYS A 499 -32.60 -10.02 19.29
C LYS A 499 -31.30 -10.00 20.07
N ILE A 500 -31.27 -9.30 21.23
CA ILE A 500 -30.11 -9.28 22.12
C ILE A 500 -29.80 -10.68 22.63
N LYS A 501 -30.79 -11.47 23.04
CA LYS A 501 -30.59 -12.83 23.52
C LYS A 501 -30.11 -13.77 22.45
N ASP A 502 -30.60 -13.62 21.23
CA ASP A 502 -30.11 -14.37 20.06
C ASP A 502 -28.68 -14.01 19.71
N GLU A 503 -28.31 -12.73 19.82
CA GLU A 503 -26.98 -12.24 19.50
C GLU A 503 -25.95 -12.55 20.60
N TYR A 504 -26.35 -12.45 21.89
CA TYR A 504 -25.52 -12.73 23.07
C TYR A 504 -26.15 -13.81 23.97
N PRO A 505 -26.07 -15.08 23.59
CA PRO A 505 -26.74 -16.15 24.32
C PRO A 505 -26.24 -16.35 25.72
N SER A 506 -24.98 -16.02 26.00
CA SER A 506 -24.38 -16.10 27.36
C SER A 506 -24.86 -14.99 28.28
N LEU A 507 -25.42 -13.90 27.76
CA LEU A 507 -25.87 -12.76 28.56
C LEU A 507 -27.03 -13.14 29.49
N SER A 508 -26.84 -12.83 30.77
CA SER A 508 -27.90 -12.98 31.80
C SER A 508 -28.83 -11.77 31.75
N ILE A 509 -30.08 -12.01 31.42
CA ILE A 509 -31.11 -10.96 31.37
C ILE A 509 -32.04 -11.17 32.56
N HIS A 510 -32.24 -10.15 33.40
CA HIS A 510 -33.13 -10.17 34.54
C HIS A 510 -34.07 -8.97 34.50
N PHE A 511 -35.16 -9.05 35.16
CA PHE A 511 -36.24 -8.03 35.14
C PHE A 511 -36.52 -7.49 36.56
N VAL A 512 -36.80 -6.21 36.63
CA VAL A 512 -37.24 -5.54 37.85
C VAL A 512 -38.58 -4.87 37.61
N ILE A 513 -39.62 -5.27 38.31
CA ILE A 513 -40.93 -4.62 38.31
C ILE A 513 -40.91 -3.56 39.40
N ASN A 514 -40.92 -2.30 39.02
CA ASN A 514 -40.84 -1.13 39.88
C ASN A 514 -42.20 -0.52 40.14
N LYS A 515 -42.30 0.31 41.20
CA LYS A 515 -43.50 1.07 41.61
C LYS A 515 -44.71 0.18 42.05
N MET A 516 -44.42 -0.96 42.66
CA MET A 516 -45.43 -1.86 43.17
C MET A 516 -46.30 -1.21 44.26
N ASN A 517 -45.78 -0.21 44.99
CA ASN A 517 -46.46 0.56 46.07
C ASN A 517 -47.56 1.50 45.52
N VAL A 518 -47.65 1.75 44.22
CA VAL A 518 -48.75 2.55 43.63
C VAL A 518 -50.01 1.74 43.49
N ILE A 519 -49.90 0.43 43.59
CA ILE A 519 -51.06 -0.50 43.49
C ILE A 519 -51.57 -0.80 44.90
N TYR A 520 -52.76 -0.30 45.20
CA TYR A 520 -53.33 -0.40 46.57
C TYR A 520 -53.95 -1.77 46.89
N ASN A 521 -54.06 -2.70 45.92
CA ASN A 521 -54.69 -4.00 46.15
C ASN A 521 -53.63 -5.13 46.03
N GLU A 522 -53.38 -5.86 47.11
CA GLU A 522 -52.41 -6.98 47.14
C GLU A 522 -52.75 -8.08 46.13
N GLN A 523 -54.01 -8.36 45.89
CA GLN A 523 -54.48 -9.34 44.89
C GLN A 523 -54.14 -8.89 43.45
N GLU A 524 -54.21 -7.60 43.18
CA GLU A 524 -53.88 -7.02 41.91
C GLU A 524 -52.33 -7.00 41.73
N VAL A 525 -51.56 -6.71 42.76
CA VAL A 525 -50.12 -6.83 42.79
C VAL A 525 -49.68 -8.25 42.40
N GLN A 526 -50.26 -9.25 43.04
CA GLN A 526 -49.92 -10.64 42.81
C GLN A 526 -50.31 -11.08 41.38
N ARG A 527 -51.47 -10.63 40.88
CA ARG A 527 -51.90 -10.88 39.51
C ARG A 527 -50.93 -10.29 38.46
N ILE A 528 -50.50 -9.04 38.63
CA ILE A 528 -49.56 -8.37 37.72
C ILE A 528 -48.23 -9.09 37.70
N VAL A 529 -47.71 -9.51 38.89
CA VAL A 529 -46.49 -10.28 38.97
C VAL A 529 -46.61 -11.59 38.25
N GLU A 530 -47.65 -12.37 38.52
CA GLU A 530 -47.89 -13.69 37.90
C GLU A 530 -48.07 -13.58 36.35
N GLU A 531 -48.84 -12.59 35.84
CA GLU A 531 -49.02 -12.35 34.41
C GLU A 531 -47.67 -11.94 33.75
N THR A 532 -46.90 -11.08 34.39
CA THR A 532 -45.59 -10.63 33.88
C THR A 532 -44.56 -11.74 33.90
N GLU A 533 -44.54 -12.53 34.98
CA GLU A 533 -43.69 -13.72 35.11
C GLU A 533 -44.01 -14.76 34.01
N ALA A 534 -45.27 -15.02 33.77
CA ALA A 534 -45.69 -15.96 32.72
C ALA A 534 -45.24 -15.49 31.34
N ALA A 535 -45.42 -14.20 31.02
CA ALA A 535 -45.05 -13.61 29.72
C ALA A 535 -43.50 -13.57 29.54
N ILE A 536 -42.73 -13.30 30.56
CA ILE A 536 -41.25 -13.30 30.53
C ILE A 536 -40.73 -14.72 30.40
N ASN A 537 -41.23 -15.68 31.22
CA ASN A 537 -40.75 -17.04 31.26
C ASN A 537 -40.97 -17.79 29.91
N GLU A 538 -41.97 -17.41 29.12
CA GLU A 538 -42.19 -17.94 27.79
C GLU A 538 -40.97 -17.71 26.83
N ASN A 539 -40.32 -16.53 26.92
CA ASN A 539 -39.22 -16.13 26.04
C ASN A 539 -37.85 -16.17 26.75
N PHE A 540 -37.82 -16.02 28.08
CA PHE A 540 -36.61 -15.94 28.88
C PHE A 540 -36.66 -16.89 30.09
N PRO A 541 -36.64 -18.22 29.93
CA PRO A 541 -36.89 -19.19 31.00
C PRO A 541 -35.87 -19.16 32.14
N ASN A 542 -34.70 -18.56 31.93
CA ASN A 542 -33.65 -18.42 32.95
C ASN A 542 -33.64 -17.02 33.58
N ALA A 543 -34.57 -16.13 33.22
CA ALA A 543 -34.62 -14.80 33.80
C ALA A 543 -35.15 -14.84 35.22
N GLN A 544 -34.53 -14.07 36.12
CA GLN A 544 -35.07 -13.82 37.45
C GLN A 544 -35.84 -12.50 37.42
N ILE A 545 -36.96 -12.47 38.12
CA ILE A 545 -37.85 -11.33 38.17
C ILE A 545 -37.89 -10.87 39.64
N TYR A 546 -37.65 -9.59 39.83
CA TYR A 546 -37.61 -8.93 41.10
C TYR A 546 -38.69 -7.88 41.17
N THR A 547 -39.34 -7.76 42.31
CA THR A 547 -40.34 -6.72 42.56
C THR A 547 -39.78 -5.70 43.55
N THR A 548 -40.08 -4.42 43.34
CA THR A 548 -39.63 -3.37 44.23
C THR A 548 -40.69 -2.31 44.44
N GLU A 549 -40.72 -1.75 45.66
CA GLU A 549 -41.49 -0.58 45.99
C GLU A 549 -40.57 0.60 45.83
N SER A 550 -40.66 1.45 44.92
CA SER A 550 -39.93 2.70 44.71
C SER A 550 -38.57 2.91 45.43
N ARG A 551 -38.29 2.09 46.44
CA ARG A 551 -37.01 1.99 47.18
C ARG A 551 -36.40 0.63 46.92
N PHE A 552 -35.19 0.64 46.37
CA PHE A 552 -34.46 -0.55 45.89
C PHE A 552 -33.66 -1.26 46.99
N ASP A 553 -33.96 -1.03 48.29
CA ASP A 553 -33.17 -1.45 49.48
C ASP A 553 -32.90 -2.96 49.55
N GLY A 554 -33.78 -3.80 49.00
CA GLY A 554 -33.58 -5.26 48.93
C GLY A 554 -32.76 -5.80 47.77
N LEU A 555 -32.43 -4.99 46.77
CA LEU A 555 -31.79 -5.45 45.54
C LEU A 555 -30.27 -5.52 45.60
N ASN A 556 -29.61 -4.79 46.51
CA ASN A 556 -28.15 -4.77 46.59
C ASN A 556 -27.52 -6.17 46.81
N PRO A 557 -28.02 -7.04 47.73
CA PRO A 557 -27.52 -8.41 47.90
C PRO A 557 -27.77 -9.27 46.63
N VAL A 558 -28.90 -9.06 46.00
CA VAL A 558 -29.32 -9.78 44.80
C VAL A 558 -28.37 -9.46 43.66
N ILE A 559 -28.16 -8.17 43.37
CA ILE A 559 -27.25 -7.74 42.32
C ILE A 559 -25.81 -8.24 42.59
N SER A 560 -25.34 -8.16 43.82
CA SER A 560 -24.05 -8.74 44.22
C SER A 560 -23.99 -10.26 43.98
N GLY A 561 -25.12 -10.95 44.06
CA GLY A 561 -25.25 -12.40 43.82
C GLY A 561 -25.16 -12.76 42.34
N LEU A 562 -25.63 -11.89 41.45
CA LEU A 562 -25.64 -12.14 40.03
C LEU A 562 -24.23 -12.28 39.41
N PHE A 563 -23.22 -11.73 40.06
CA PHE A 563 -21.81 -11.76 39.61
C PHE A 563 -20.98 -12.86 40.25
N LYS A 564 -21.55 -13.65 41.20
CA LYS A 564 -20.83 -14.75 41.82
C LYS A 564 -20.81 -15.98 40.92
N ASN A 565 -19.68 -16.70 40.91
CA ASN A 565 -19.49 -17.99 40.23
C ASN A 565 -19.64 -17.93 38.69
N ARG A 566 -19.28 -16.83 38.04
CA ARG A 566 -19.31 -16.69 36.60
C ARG A 566 -17.98 -17.08 35.98
N MET A 567 -18.01 -17.61 34.75
CA MET A 567 -16.84 -17.84 33.88
C MET A 567 -16.60 -16.59 33.05
N ILE A 568 -16.16 -15.52 33.69
CA ILE A 568 -16.03 -14.18 33.06
C ILE A 568 -15.19 -14.22 31.77
N GLU A 569 -14.05 -14.91 31.78
CA GLU A 569 -13.16 -14.98 30.59
C GLU A 569 -13.86 -15.58 29.37
N LYS A 570 -14.62 -16.67 29.58
CA LYS A 570 -15.32 -17.31 28.48
C LYS A 570 -16.45 -16.44 27.92
N GLU A 571 -17.25 -15.85 28.79
CA GLU A 571 -18.37 -14.98 28.36
C GLU A 571 -17.87 -13.73 27.69
N ARG A 572 -16.71 -13.20 28.05
CA ARG A 572 -16.09 -12.06 27.43
C ARG A 572 -15.42 -12.39 26.11
N ASN A 573 -14.89 -13.60 25.98
CA ASN A 573 -14.34 -14.03 24.68
C ASN A 573 -15.41 -14.01 23.58
N GLU A 574 -16.63 -14.50 23.88
CA GLU A 574 -17.77 -14.40 22.96
C GLU A 574 -18.03 -12.95 22.52
N LYS A 575 -17.95 -12.01 23.46
CA LYS A 575 -18.15 -10.58 23.19
C LYS A 575 -17.01 -9.95 22.40
N ILE A 576 -15.77 -10.31 22.72
CA ILE A 576 -14.59 -9.88 21.97
C ILE A 576 -14.70 -10.33 20.52
N LEU A 577 -15.11 -11.57 20.26
CA LEU A 577 -15.33 -12.06 18.89
C LEU A 577 -16.38 -11.24 18.15
N LYS A 578 -17.46 -10.83 18.82
CA LYS A 578 -18.48 -9.93 18.24
C LYS A 578 -17.92 -8.55 17.92
N VAL A 579 -17.13 -7.98 18.83
CA VAL A 579 -16.46 -6.68 18.58
C VAL A 579 -15.44 -6.79 17.43
N ILE A 580 -14.77 -7.93 17.27
CA ILE A 580 -13.90 -8.18 16.13
C ILE A 580 -14.72 -8.24 14.81
N GLN A 581 -15.89 -8.86 14.81
CA GLN A 581 -16.80 -8.85 13.66
C GLN A 581 -17.26 -7.42 13.32
N GLU A 582 -17.61 -6.62 14.35
CA GLU A 582 -17.93 -5.20 14.19
C GLU A 582 -16.75 -4.44 13.56
N ALA A 583 -15.52 -4.69 14.03
CA ALA A 583 -14.31 -4.09 13.46
C ALA A 583 -14.10 -4.43 11.98
N ILE A 584 -14.26 -5.70 11.61
CA ILE A 584 -14.15 -6.14 10.21
C ILE A 584 -15.25 -5.50 9.35
N GLY A 585 -16.48 -5.39 9.87
CA GLY A 585 -17.59 -4.69 9.21
C GLY A 585 -17.26 -3.22 8.97
N HIS A 586 -16.78 -2.54 10.00
CA HIS A 586 -16.36 -1.12 9.92
C HIS A 586 -15.25 -0.88 8.88
N LEU A 587 -14.25 -1.76 8.82
CA LEU A 587 -13.18 -1.67 7.81
C LEU A 587 -13.71 -1.84 6.38
N LEU A 588 -14.69 -2.74 6.16
CA LEU A 588 -15.36 -2.90 4.87
C LEU A 588 -16.17 -1.66 4.49
N GLU A 589 -16.91 -1.07 5.45
CA GLU A 589 -17.65 0.17 5.24
C GLU A 589 -16.72 1.35 4.94
N LYS A 590 -15.60 1.46 5.66
CA LYS A 590 -14.59 2.50 5.40
C LYS A 590 -14.04 2.41 3.98
N ARG A 591 -13.74 1.22 3.48
CA ARG A 591 -13.33 1.04 2.08
C ARG A 591 -14.38 1.58 1.10
N VAL A 592 -15.65 1.25 1.32
CA VAL A 592 -16.74 1.74 0.47
C VAL A 592 -16.86 3.26 0.55
N LYS A 593 -16.73 3.82 1.75
CA LYS A 593 -16.73 5.28 1.98
C LYS A 593 -15.55 5.95 1.31
N MET A 594 -14.37 5.34 1.35
CA MET A 594 -13.16 5.82 0.67
C MET A 594 -13.37 5.89 -0.85
N GLU A 595 -13.89 4.82 -1.47
CA GLU A 595 -14.24 4.81 -2.90
C GLU A 595 -15.24 5.91 -3.24
N LYS A 596 -16.29 6.06 -2.42
CA LYS A 596 -17.31 7.11 -2.62
C LYS A 596 -16.72 8.52 -2.47
N ASN A 597 -15.84 8.74 -1.51
CA ASN A 597 -15.18 10.03 -1.32
C ASN A 597 -14.31 10.39 -2.51
N LEU A 598 -13.51 9.44 -3.02
CA LEU A 598 -12.71 9.64 -4.23
C LEU A 598 -13.59 9.97 -5.44
N MET A 599 -14.70 9.25 -5.64
CA MET A 599 -15.67 9.56 -6.71
C MET A 599 -16.26 10.96 -6.58
N ASN A 600 -16.65 11.36 -5.36
CA ASN A 600 -17.17 12.69 -5.10
C ASN A 600 -16.12 13.76 -5.39
N SER A 601 -14.86 13.53 -5.01
CA SER A 601 -13.75 14.44 -5.28
C SER A 601 -13.48 14.60 -6.78
N VAL A 602 -13.51 13.50 -7.54
CA VAL A 602 -13.40 13.56 -9.02
C VAL A 602 -14.53 14.38 -9.60
N THR A 603 -15.78 14.09 -9.24
CA THR A 603 -16.96 14.80 -9.76
C THR A 603 -16.90 16.29 -9.42
N TRP A 604 -16.51 16.64 -8.19
CA TRP A 604 -16.37 18.03 -7.75
C TRP A 604 -15.28 18.77 -8.56
N ASN A 605 -14.12 18.14 -8.76
CA ASN A 605 -13.04 18.73 -9.56
C ASN A 605 -13.42 18.87 -11.03
N GLU A 606 -14.16 17.91 -11.62
CA GLU A 606 -14.69 18.01 -12.98
C GLU A 606 -15.64 19.21 -13.12
N GLU A 607 -16.55 19.39 -12.17
CA GLU A 607 -17.43 20.56 -12.14
C GLU A 607 -16.64 21.88 -11.96
N ALA A 608 -15.59 21.88 -11.13
CA ALA A 608 -14.72 23.03 -10.94
C ALA A 608 -13.98 23.39 -12.23
N VAL A 609 -13.42 22.41 -12.94
CA VAL A 609 -12.76 22.61 -14.26
C VAL A 609 -13.73 23.20 -15.26
N LEU A 610 -14.98 22.69 -15.33
CA LEU A 610 -15.99 23.22 -16.24
C LEU A 610 -16.33 24.70 -15.94
N LYS A 611 -16.50 25.04 -14.66
CA LYS A 611 -16.77 26.42 -14.24
C LYS A 611 -15.59 27.37 -14.49
N LEU A 612 -14.37 26.92 -14.19
CA LEU A 612 -13.14 27.69 -14.46
C LEU A 612 -12.92 27.91 -15.96
N THR A 613 -13.15 26.88 -16.77
CA THR A 613 -13.07 26.97 -18.23
C THR A 613 -14.13 27.93 -18.79
N GLY A 614 -15.34 27.87 -18.25
CA GLY A 614 -16.40 28.82 -18.58
C GLY A 614 -16.00 30.26 -18.25
N ALA A 615 -15.37 30.50 -17.12
CA ALA A 615 -14.87 31.82 -16.71
C ALA A 615 -13.73 32.32 -17.62
N ILE A 616 -12.81 31.45 -18.02
CA ILE A 616 -11.77 31.79 -19.00
C ILE A 616 -12.38 32.23 -20.32
N ASN A 617 -13.38 31.49 -20.83
CA ASN A 617 -14.06 31.84 -22.08
C ASN A 617 -14.76 33.21 -21.97
N GLN A 618 -15.47 33.46 -20.86
CA GLN A 618 -16.07 34.77 -20.60
C GLN A 618 -15.01 35.88 -20.54
N LEU A 619 -13.90 35.62 -19.90
CA LEU A 619 -12.81 36.61 -19.79
C LEU A 619 -12.16 36.90 -21.15
N ILE A 620 -12.01 35.89 -22.03
CA ILE A 620 -11.55 36.03 -23.40
C ILE A 620 -12.52 36.93 -24.20
N ASP A 621 -13.81 36.72 -24.05
CA ASP A 621 -14.81 37.52 -24.75
C ASP A 621 -14.78 38.99 -24.27
N ILE A 622 -14.69 39.22 -22.97
CA ILE A 622 -14.56 40.53 -22.37
C ILE A 622 -13.26 41.24 -22.83
N GLU A 623 -12.14 40.51 -22.80
CA GLU A 623 -10.86 41.03 -23.28
C GLU A 623 -10.95 41.50 -24.73
N LYS A 624 -11.52 40.67 -25.63
CA LYS A 624 -11.68 40.98 -27.04
C LYS A 624 -12.59 42.19 -27.25
N GLU A 625 -13.72 42.25 -26.56
CA GLU A 625 -14.66 43.39 -26.63
C GLU A 625 -13.98 44.67 -26.19
N LYS A 626 -13.30 44.66 -25.06
CA LYS A 626 -12.61 45.85 -24.52
C LYS A 626 -11.43 46.27 -25.39
N ILE A 627 -10.67 45.36 -25.95
CA ILE A 627 -9.63 45.66 -26.91
C ILE A 627 -10.23 46.36 -28.14
N GLN A 628 -11.34 45.86 -28.65
CA GLN A 628 -12.00 46.44 -29.83
C GLN A 628 -12.54 47.87 -29.51
N GLU A 629 -13.27 48.03 -28.40
CA GLU A 629 -13.82 49.29 -27.99
C GLU A 629 -12.73 50.36 -27.80
N ILE A 630 -11.66 50.03 -27.08
CA ILE A 630 -10.57 50.98 -26.80
C ILE A 630 -9.79 51.30 -28.09
N LYS A 631 -9.53 50.35 -28.94
CA LYS A 631 -8.88 50.58 -30.26
C LYS A 631 -9.73 51.45 -31.16
N GLU A 632 -11.02 51.16 -31.29
CA GLU A 632 -11.93 51.97 -32.12
C GLU A 632 -12.05 53.40 -31.63
N SER A 633 -12.22 53.61 -30.31
CA SER A 633 -12.27 54.95 -29.73
C SER A 633 -10.98 55.74 -29.98
N TYR A 634 -9.81 55.13 -29.85
CA TYR A 634 -8.52 55.73 -30.16
C TYR A 634 -8.39 56.10 -31.65
N VAL A 635 -8.80 55.20 -32.54
CA VAL A 635 -8.78 55.44 -34.01
C VAL A 635 -9.68 56.63 -34.38
N VAL A 636 -10.87 56.72 -33.79
CA VAL A 636 -11.79 57.84 -34.02
C VAL A 636 -11.13 59.19 -33.66
N ILE A 637 -10.50 59.27 -32.48
CA ILE A 637 -9.80 60.46 -32.01
C ILE A 637 -8.63 60.82 -32.92
N THR A 638 -7.79 59.86 -33.27
CA THR A 638 -6.62 60.13 -34.14
C THR A 638 -7.02 60.53 -35.56
N ASP A 639 -8.11 59.98 -36.10
CA ASP A 639 -8.62 60.31 -37.42
C ASP A 639 -9.24 61.69 -37.45
N GLU A 640 -9.94 62.10 -36.37
CA GLU A 640 -10.45 63.47 -36.21
C GLU A 640 -9.30 64.50 -36.17
N MET A 641 -8.23 64.16 -35.43
CA MET A 641 -7.04 64.99 -35.33
C MET A 641 -6.30 65.04 -36.67
N LYS A 642 -6.18 63.95 -37.42
CA LYS A 642 -5.64 63.94 -38.79
C LYS A 642 -6.49 64.78 -39.72
N LYS A 643 -7.82 64.75 -39.64
CA LYS A 643 -8.71 65.62 -40.40
C LYS A 643 -8.49 67.10 -40.08
N ASN A 644 -8.31 67.40 -38.80
CA ASN A 644 -8.00 68.81 -38.35
C ASN A 644 -6.68 69.28 -39.02
N LEU A 645 -5.64 68.52 -38.98
CA LEU A 645 -4.36 68.86 -39.63
C LEU A 645 -4.51 69.02 -41.13
N ARG A 646 -5.27 68.13 -41.84
CA ARG A 646 -5.54 68.27 -43.28
C ARG A 646 -6.23 69.56 -43.68
N VAL A 647 -7.06 70.07 -42.81
CA VAL A 647 -7.78 71.35 -43.04
C VAL A 647 -6.89 72.57 -42.73
N ASN A 648 -6.20 72.57 -41.64
CA ASN A 648 -5.53 73.78 -41.09
C ASN A 648 -4.14 73.93 -41.65
N ILE A 649 -3.35 72.87 -41.89
CA ILE A 649 -2.00 73.02 -42.47
C ILE A 649 -2.02 73.79 -43.85
N PRO A 650 -2.84 73.36 -44.83
CA PRO A 650 -2.93 74.13 -46.09
C PRO A 650 -3.38 75.62 -45.91
N LYS A 651 -4.25 75.88 -44.94
CA LYS A 651 -4.71 77.24 -44.61
C LYS A 651 -3.58 78.08 -44.11
N ILE A 652 -2.82 77.57 -43.10
CA ILE A 652 -1.64 78.22 -42.59
C ILE A 652 -0.59 78.53 -43.65
N LEU A 653 -0.33 77.46 -44.48
CA LEU A 653 0.63 77.64 -45.58
C LEU A 653 0.22 78.70 -46.61
N ARG A 654 -1.07 78.86 -46.93
CA ARG A 654 -1.59 79.92 -47.76
C ARG A 654 -1.49 81.31 -47.10
N GLU A 655 -1.76 81.36 -45.78
CA GLU A 655 -1.64 82.63 -45.04
C GLU A 655 -0.20 83.18 -45.02
N CYS A 656 0.80 82.31 -45.16
CA CYS A 656 2.20 82.68 -45.33
C CYS A 656 2.46 83.51 -46.57
N SER A 657 1.49 83.70 -47.49
CA SER A 657 1.56 84.70 -48.58
C SER A 657 1.73 86.11 -48.06
N SER A 658 1.30 86.41 -46.83
CA SER A 658 1.44 87.69 -46.18
C SER A 658 2.92 88.04 -45.88
N PHE A 659 3.81 87.08 -45.76
CA PHE A 659 5.24 87.31 -45.58
C PHE A 659 5.99 87.75 -46.86
N ILE A 660 5.35 87.65 -47.98
CA ILE A 660 5.93 88.16 -49.25
C ILE A 660 5.64 89.67 -49.34
N LYS A 661 6.71 90.48 -49.45
CA LYS A 661 6.62 91.93 -49.65
C LYS A 661 7.18 92.27 -51.04
N GLU A 662 6.81 93.42 -51.54
CA GLU A 662 7.28 93.88 -52.85
C GLU A 662 8.80 94.18 -52.90
N ASP A 663 9.40 94.42 -51.75
CA ASP A 663 10.83 94.65 -51.57
C ASP A 663 11.62 93.37 -51.20
N SER A 664 10.97 92.17 -51.10
CA SER A 664 11.61 90.90 -50.80
C SER A 664 12.73 90.58 -51.82
N ASP A 665 13.78 89.79 -51.29
CA ASP A 665 14.82 89.20 -52.11
C ASP A 665 14.31 88.00 -52.86
N PHE A 666 13.72 88.13 -54.01
CA PHE A 666 13.12 87.06 -54.79
C PHE A 666 14.14 86.02 -55.25
N LYS A 667 15.45 86.25 -55.13
CA LYS A 667 16.49 85.26 -55.46
C LYS A 667 16.50 84.13 -54.44
N ASN A 668 16.31 84.49 -53.14
CA ASN A 668 16.39 83.48 -52.02
C ASN A 668 15.07 83.33 -51.28
N ILE A 669 14.00 84.05 -51.68
CA ILE A 669 12.70 84.08 -51.01
C ILE A 669 12.10 82.70 -50.78
N HIS A 670 12.33 81.75 -51.72
CA HIS A 670 11.83 80.36 -51.56
C HIS A 670 12.46 79.60 -50.36
N VAL A 671 13.71 79.94 -49.96
CA VAL A 671 14.38 79.37 -48.78
C VAL A 671 13.83 80.05 -47.52
N GLU A 672 13.71 81.36 -47.53
CA GLU A 672 13.20 82.11 -46.38
C GLU A 672 11.72 81.79 -46.11
N LEU A 673 10.90 81.66 -47.11
CA LEU A 673 9.50 81.30 -47.00
C LEU A 673 9.38 79.83 -46.54
N ASN A 674 10.21 78.91 -47.04
CA ASN A 674 10.22 77.57 -46.57
C ASN A 674 10.49 77.48 -45.06
N ARG A 675 11.50 78.25 -44.60
CA ARG A 675 11.80 78.36 -43.17
C ARG A 675 10.61 78.94 -42.38
N LYS A 676 10.04 80.04 -42.87
CA LYS A 676 8.88 80.70 -42.23
C LYS A 676 7.63 79.83 -42.21
N MET A 677 7.40 79.08 -43.28
CA MET A 677 6.31 78.09 -43.36
C MET A 677 6.48 77.03 -42.36
N ASN A 678 7.66 76.44 -42.22
CA ASN A 678 7.95 75.45 -41.14
C ASN A 678 7.78 76.05 -39.77
N GLU A 679 8.26 77.28 -39.52
CA GLU A 679 8.10 77.97 -38.30
C GLU A 679 6.61 78.27 -37.96
N GLN A 680 5.76 78.64 -38.89
CA GLN A 680 4.32 78.83 -38.67
C GLN A 680 3.58 77.50 -38.40
N ILE A 681 3.99 76.41 -39.05
CA ILE A 681 3.46 75.08 -38.80
C ILE A 681 3.85 74.62 -37.39
N SER A 682 5.13 74.77 -36.99
CA SER A 682 5.61 74.44 -35.65
C SER A 682 4.83 75.26 -34.59
N ILE A 683 4.67 76.52 -34.74
CA ILE A 683 3.88 77.41 -33.85
C ILE A 683 2.43 76.91 -33.76
N TYR A 684 1.79 76.54 -34.86
CA TYR A 684 0.43 75.99 -34.89
C TYR A 684 0.38 74.64 -34.17
N LEU A 685 1.31 73.78 -34.49
CA LEU A 685 1.35 72.42 -33.89
C LEU A 685 1.58 72.52 -32.35
N GLU A 686 2.54 73.35 -31.92
CA GLU A 686 2.90 73.46 -30.51
C GLU A 686 1.88 74.30 -29.67
N GLN A 687 1.36 75.33 -30.21
CA GLN A 687 0.52 76.29 -29.42
C GLN A 687 -0.98 76.00 -29.56
N THR A 688 -1.45 75.31 -30.61
CA THR A 688 -2.88 75.15 -30.89
C THR A 688 -3.27 73.72 -30.99
N PHE A 689 -2.58 72.95 -31.81
CA PHE A 689 -2.95 71.53 -32.07
C PHE A 689 -2.61 70.65 -30.92
N LEU A 690 -1.35 70.67 -30.48
CA LEU A 690 -0.86 69.79 -29.42
C LEU A 690 -1.61 69.91 -28.10
N PRO A 691 -1.88 71.19 -27.55
CA PRO A 691 -2.66 71.31 -26.32
C PRO A 691 -4.07 70.70 -26.48
N LYS A 692 -4.72 70.96 -27.62
CA LYS A 692 -6.03 70.36 -27.90
C LYS A 692 -6.00 68.86 -27.96
N PHE A 693 -5.01 68.33 -28.66
CA PHE A 693 -4.86 66.84 -28.81
C PHE A 693 -4.51 66.19 -27.46
N SER A 694 -3.63 66.83 -26.67
CA SER A 694 -3.29 66.43 -25.32
C SER A 694 -4.53 66.26 -24.45
N ASN A 695 -5.38 67.33 -24.44
CA ASN A 695 -6.61 67.29 -23.65
C ASN A 695 -7.56 66.13 -24.08
N VAL A 696 -7.76 65.96 -25.39
CA VAL A 696 -8.61 64.85 -25.91
C VAL A 696 -8.03 63.47 -25.55
N LEU A 697 -6.69 63.31 -25.58
CA LEU A 697 -6.06 62.06 -25.16
C LEU A 697 -6.16 61.84 -23.66
N GLN A 698 -6.07 62.89 -22.83
CA GLN A 698 -6.29 62.76 -21.39
C GLN A 698 -7.74 62.38 -21.08
N GLU A 699 -8.74 62.99 -21.73
CA GLU A 699 -10.14 62.62 -21.59
C GLU A 699 -10.36 61.15 -22.02
N TRP A 700 -9.71 60.71 -23.09
CA TRP A 700 -9.76 59.32 -23.53
C TRP A 700 -9.13 58.34 -22.49
N LEU A 701 -8.01 58.74 -21.85
CA LEU A 701 -7.39 57.92 -20.80
C LEU A 701 -8.31 57.82 -19.57
N GLU A 702 -9.04 58.86 -19.19
CA GLU A 702 -10.01 58.78 -18.12
C GLU A 702 -11.16 57.80 -18.43
N VAL A 703 -11.62 57.79 -19.69
CA VAL A 703 -12.62 56.79 -20.14
C VAL A 703 -12.03 55.40 -20.06
N CYS A 704 -10.79 55.20 -20.50
CA CYS A 704 -10.11 53.90 -20.39
C CYS A 704 -9.95 53.44 -18.93
N ASN A 705 -9.66 54.39 -18.00
CA ASN A 705 -9.58 54.08 -16.57
C ASN A 705 -10.92 53.56 -16.02
N VAL A 706 -12.04 54.18 -16.42
CA VAL A 706 -13.37 53.69 -16.02
C VAL A 706 -13.62 52.29 -16.54
N GLU A 707 -13.26 51.99 -17.77
CA GLU A 707 -13.39 50.65 -18.37
C GLU A 707 -12.52 49.60 -17.66
N PHE A 708 -11.31 49.97 -17.25
CA PHE A 708 -10.40 49.10 -16.49
C PHE A 708 -10.95 48.80 -15.10
N ILE A 709 -11.53 49.83 -14.42
CA ILE A 709 -12.17 49.63 -13.11
C ILE A 709 -13.40 48.74 -13.24
N GLN A 710 -14.19 48.84 -14.30
CA GLN A 710 -15.34 47.99 -14.55
C GLN A 710 -14.87 46.53 -14.78
N SER A 711 -13.83 46.32 -15.57
CA SER A 711 -13.21 45.01 -15.78
C SER A 711 -12.72 44.40 -14.47
N GLN A 712 -12.09 45.18 -13.59
CA GLN A 712 -11.65 44.72 -12.28
C GLN A 712 -12.83 44.43 -11.35
N SER A 713 -13.93 45.16 -11.41
CA SER A 713 -15.13 44.91 -10.64
C SER A 713 -15.74 43.55 -11.02
N TYR A 714 -15.82 43.22 -12.31
CA TYR A 714 -16.29 41.94 -12.81
C TYR A 714 -15.40 40.81 -12.30
N LEU A 715 -14.08 40.96 -12.36
CA LEU A 715 -13.14 39.96 -11.83
C LEU A 715 -13.24 39.80 -10.32
N LYS A 716 -13.61 40.83 -9.60
CA LYS A 716 -13.86 40.74 -8.15
C LYS A 716 -15.09 39.88 -7.85
N GLU A 717 -16.19 40.06 -8.60
CA GLU A 717 -17.40 39.24 -8.47
C GLU A 717 -17.08 37.76 -8.79
N MET A 718 -16.30 37.50 -9.85
CA MET A 718 -15.83 36.18 -10.22
C MET A 718 -14.96 35.58 -9.12
N THR A 719 -14.06 36.35 -8.52
CA THR A 719 -13.22 35.96 -7.38
C THR A 719 -14.06 35.52 -6.19
N GLU A 720 -15.06 36.31 -5.82
CA GLU A 720 -15.96 36.00 -4.72
C GLU A 720 -16.80 34.74 -5.00
N GLY A 721 -17.21 34.54 -6.26
CA GLY A 721 -17.91 33.35 -6.71
C GLY A 721 -17.08 32.08 -6.55
N PHE A 722 -15.82 32.10 -6.99
CA PHE A 722 -14.93 30.96 -6.86
C PHE A 722 -14.48 30.71 -5.42
N ASN A 723 -14.19 31.75 -4.63
CA ASN A 723 -13.84 31.58 -3.23
C ASN A 723 -14.99 30.98 -2.41
N ARG A 724 -16.24 31.29 -2.73
CA ARG A 724 -17.42 30.60 -2.15
C ARG A 724 -17.52 29.14 -2.59
N LEU A 725 -17.23 28.83 -3.87
CA LEU A 725 -17.26 27.44 -4.39
C LEU A 725 -16.20 26.56 -3.70
N TYR A 726 -15.02 27.14 -3.42
CA TYR A 726 -13.91 26.43 -2.79
C TYR A 726 -13.93 26.51 -1.26
N GLU A 727 -14.87 27.28 -0.68
CA GLU A 727 -14.98 27.54 0.77
C GLU A 727 -13.67 28.07 1.40
N LYS A 728 -12.82 28.70 0.58
CA LYS A 728 -11.50 29.25 0.96
C LYS A 728 -11.19 30.49 0.14
N GLU A 729 -10.44 31.45 0.71
CA GLU A 729 -9.87 32.55 -0.02
C GLU A 729 -8.68 32.09 -0.87
N ARG A 730 -8.97 31.46 -1.99
CA ARG A 730 -7.95 30.88 -2.89
C ARG A 730 -7.64 31.79 -4.07
N PHE A 731 -8.66 32.44 -4.64
CA PHE A 731 -8.54 33.23 -5.86
C PHE A 731 -8.39 34.68 -5.53
N LYS A 732 -7.48 35.38 -6.26
CA LYS A 732 -7.32 36.81 -6.24
C LYS A 732 -7.05 37.28 -7.66
N LEU A 733 -8.15 37.45 -8.44
CA LEU A 733 -8.07 37.89 -9.82
C LEU A 733 -7.88 39.39 -9.89
N GLN A 734 -6.69 39.84 -10.23
CA GLN A 734 -6.34 41.25 -10.33
C GLN A 734 -5.69 41.55 -11.68
N CYS A 735 -6.21 42.57 -12.39
CA CYS A 735 -5.60 43.10 -13.58
C CYS A 735 -4.36 43.95 -13.27
N ASP A 736 -3.48 44.07 -14.24
CA ASP A 736 -2.26 44.87 -14.11
C ASP A 736 -2.49 46.33 -14.50
N PHE A 737 -2.90 47.18 -13.55
CA PHE A 737 -3.13 48.61 -13.75
C PHE A 737 -1.88 49.40 -14.12
N ARG A 738 -0.68 48.83 -14.04
CA ARG A 738 0.54 49.47 -14.52
C ARG A 738 0.49 49.78 -16.01
N VAL A 739 -0.30 49.05 -16.77
CA VAL A 739 -0.57 49.33 -18.19
C VAL A 739 -1.16 50.72 -18.39
N LEU A 740 -2.11 51.11 -17.58
CA LEU A 740 -2.72 52.44 -17.64
C LEU A 740 -1.73 53.53 -17.22
N ASP A 741 -0.93 53.31 -16.19
CA ASP A 741 0.12 54.25 -15.78
C ASP A 741 1.17 54.40 -16.89
N ASP A 742 1.48 53.35 -17.62
CA ASP A 742 2.36 53.41 -18.78
C ASP A 742 1.74 54.23 -19.91
N TRP A 743 0.44 54.07 -20.16
CA TRP A 743 -0.27 54.88 -21.16
C TRP A 743 -0.30 56.37 -20.80
N TYR A 744 -0.53 56.73 -19.53
CA TYR A 744 -0.42 58.12 -19.07
C TYR A 744 0.98 58.68 -19.36
N ARG A 745 2.03 57.91 -19.03
CA ARG A 745 3.43 58.32 -19.31
C ARG A 745 3.75 58.41 -20.82
N ASP A 746 3.20 57.52 -21.61
CA ASP A 746 3.42 57.55 -23.05
C ASP A 746 2.71 58.71 -23.73
N VAL A 747 1.46 58.98 -23.32
CA VAL A 747 0.74 60.15 -23.81
C VAL A 747 1.46 61.46 -23.41
N ASP A 748 1.92 61.57 -22.15
CA ASP A 748 2.71 62.72 -21.71
C ASP A 748 4.01 62.89 -22.53
N ARG A 749 4.73 61.77 -22.74
CA ARG A 749 5.96 61.81 -23.57
C ARG A 749 5.69 62.19 -25.02
N MET A 750 4.63 61.66 -25.61
CA MET A 750 4.25 61.94 -26.99
C MET A 750 3.77 63.39 -27.16
N THR A 751 3.15 63.99 -26.15
CA THR A 751 2.64 65.37 -26.18
C THR A 751 3.68 66.40 -25.77
N ASN A 752 4.72 66.04 -25.02
CA ASN A 752 5.77 67.01 -24.57
C ASN A 752 7.06 66.92 -25.42
N GLY A 753 7.24 65.91 -26.26
CA GLY A 753 8.50 65.69 -26.95
C GLY A 753 8.47 65.66 -28.50
N VAL A 754 7.37 66.08 -29.11
CA VAL A 754 7.24 66.05 -30.59
C VAL A 754 7.83 67.27 -31.25
N HIS A 755 8.98 67.11 -31.85
CA HIS A 755 9.54 68.17 -32.73
C HIS A 755 9.35 67.75 -34.21
N LEU A 756 8.79 68.62 -34.99
CA LEU A 756 8.70 68.39 -36.44
C LEU A 756 10.05 68.79 -37.07
N GLU A 757 10.63 67.90 -37.82
CA GLU A 757 11.78 68.19 -38.70
C GLU A 757 11.34 69.08 -39.84
N ASP A 758 12.23 70.04 -40.25
CA ASP A 758 11.93 70.92 -41.33
C ASP A 758 11.59 70.19 -42.63
N VAL A 759 10.40 70.47 -43.15
CA VAL A 759 9.91 69.81 -44.37
C VAL A 759 10.20 70.75 -45.56
N ASN A 760 10.58 70.12 -46.67
CA ASN A 760 10.77 70.82 -47.93
C ASN A 760 9.41 71.18 -48.55
N ILE A 761 8.82 72.28 -48.14
CA ILE A 761 7.51 72.76 -48.57
C ILE A 761 7.62 73.40 -49.98
N LEU A 762 8.51 74.41 -50.11
CA LEU A 762 8.80 75.11 -51.35
C LEU A 762 10.12 74.70 -52.03
N LEU A 763 10.89 73.85 -51.42
CA LEU A 763 12.17 73.37 -51.86
C LEU A 763 12.06 71.97 -52.64
N ARG A 764 10.86 71.63 -53.00
CA ARG A 764 10.61 70.43 -53.84
C ARG A 764 11.01 70.64 -55.34
N LEU A 765 11.33 69.61 -56.00
CA LEU A 765 11.66 69.64 -57.40
C LEU A 765 10.43 69.45 -58.34
N THR A 766 9.27 70.05 -57.93
CA THR A 766 8.08 70.05 -58.78
C THR A 766 8.20 70.99 -59.92
N PRO A 767 7.59 70.76 -61.11
CA PRO A 767 7.68 71.64 -62.26
C PRO A 767 7.22 73.07 -61.95
N SER A 768 6.15 73.22 -61.16
CA SER A 768 5.59 74.57 -60.76
C SER A 768 6.55 75.33 -59.83
N GLN A 769 7.20 74.57 -58.84
CA GLN A 769 8.19 75.20 -57.94
C GLN A 769 9.51 75.55 -58.71
N LEU A 770 9.94 74.73 -59.65
CA LEU A 770 11.09 75.01 -60.43
C LEU A 770 10.90 76.20 -61.37
N LEU A 771 9.69 76.37 -61.90
CA LEU A 771 9.33 77.54 -62.68
C LEU A 771 9.30 78.80 -61.78
N LEU A 772 8.76 78.74 -60.63
CA LEU A 772 8.71 79.81 -59.64
C LEU A 772 10.12 80.21 -59.20
N LYS A 773 10.99 79.24 -58.83
CA LYS A 773 12.39 79.46 -58.49
C LYS A 773 13.16 80.09 -59.59
N SER A 774 12.95 79.66 -60.81
CA SER A 774 13.58 80.17 -62.06
C SER A 774 13.15 81.62 -62.33
N SER A 775 11.84 81.88 -62.16
CA SER A 775 11.31 83.27 -62.34
C SER A 775 11.87 84.20 -61.25
N GLY A 776 11.98 83.81 -59.96
CA GLY A 776 12.63 84.56 -58.94
C GLY A 776 14.12 84.81 -59.21
N LYS A 777 14.88 83.84 -59.68
CA LYS A 777 16.29 84.03 -59.98
C LYS A 777 16.56 84.92 -61.21
N PHE A 778 15.77 84.80 -62.37
CA PHE A 778 15.98 85.51 -63.64
C PHE A 778 15.30 86.89 -63.64
N PHE A 779 14.08 87.00 -63.15
CA PHE A 779 13.30 88.26 -63.19
C PHE A 779 13.28 89.05 -61.93
N GLY A 780 13.61 88.42 -60.74
CA GLY A 780 13.61 89.15 -59.41
C GLY A 780 14.75 90.13 -59.21
N VAL A 781 15.78 90.11 -60.06
CA VAL A 781 16.93 91.04 -59.94
C VAL A 781 16.66 92.40 -60.63
N LEU A 782 15.70 92.46 -61.62
CA LEU A 782 15.39 93.70 -62.39
C LEU A 782 14.26 94.48 -61.64
N PRO A 783 14.48 95.77 -61.39
CA PRO A 783 13.49 96.54 -60.60
C PRO A 783 12.10 96.66 -61.24
N THR A 784 12.01 96.61 -62.55
CA THR A 784 10.76 96.73 -63.34
C THR A 784 9.91 95.42 -63.30
N ASN A 785 10.47 94.27 -62.92
CA ASN A 785 9.77 93.02 -62.96
C ASN A 785 9.44 92.44 -61.47
N LYS A 786 9.91 93.12 -60.41
CA LYS A 786 9.68 92.73 -59.05
C LYS A 786 8.20 92.65 -58.69
N ALA A 787 7.36 93.56 -59.11
CA ALA A 787 5.92 93.56 -58.87
C ALA A 787 5.21 92.35 -59.56
N LEU A 788 5.71 91.91 -60.68
CA LEU A 788 5.13 90.71 -61.34
C LEU A 788 5.54 89.41 -60.68
N VAL A 789 6.81 89.32 -60.26
CA VAL A 789 7.32 88.14 -59.50
C VAL A 789 6.61 88.06 -58.10
N PHE A 790 6.40 89.21 -57.44
CA PHE A 790 5.60 89.32 -56.23
C PHE A 790 4.19 88.72 -56.41
N LYS A 791 3.47 89.17 -57.45
CA LYS A 791 2.13 88.63 -57.76
C LYS A 791 2.16 87.14 -58.09
N MET A 792 3.17 86.68 -58.78
CA MET A 792 3.33 85.26 -59.11
C MET A 792 3.58 84.43 -57.86
N TYR A 793 4.52 84.75 -57.01
CA TYR A 793 4.78 84.05 -55.77
C TYR A 793 3.56 84.06 -54.83
N LYS A 794 2.94 85.24 -54.65
CA LYS A 794 1.76 85.39 -53.79
C LYS A 794 0.60 84.55 -54.30
N LYS A 795 0.28 84.57 -55.62
CA LYS A 795 -0.79 83.74 -56.21
C LYS A 795 -0.46 82.29 -56.16
N PHE A 796 0.83 81.92 -56.36
CA PHE A 796 1.22 80.46 -56.19
C PHE A 796 0.97 80.01 -54.80
N ILE A 797 1.42 80.69 -53.79
CA ILE A 797 1.24 80.30 -52.40
C ILE A 797 -0.24 80.22 -52.01
N GLU A 798 -1.04 81.20 -52.44
CA GLU A 798 -2.47 81.25 -52.12
C GLU A 798 -3.29 80.17 -52.85
N ASN A 799 -2.86 79.73 -54.03
CA ASN A 799 -3.61 78.78 -54.84
C ASN A 799 -3.06 77.34 -54.70
N GLU A 800 -1.93 77.10 -54.07
CA GLU A 800 -1.36 75.78 -53.92
C GLU A 800 -2.22 74.92 -53.01
N GLU A 801 -2.50 73.68 -53.31
CA GLU A 801 -3.32 72.76 -52.52
C GLU A 801 -2.58 72.24 -51.32
N TYR A 802 -1.26 72.12 -51.37
CA TYR A 802 -0.37 71.55 -50.31
C TYR A 802 -0.67 70.14 -49.88
N LYS A 803 -1.46 69.32 -50.63
CA LYS A 803 -1.90 67.97 -50.19
C LYS A 803 -0.72 67.07 -49.81
N GLN A 804 0.29 66.99 -50.71
CA GLN A 804 1.45 66.09 -50.46
C GLN A 804 2.29 66.54 -49.25
N VAL A 805 2.46 67.82 -49.07
CA VAL A 805 3.18 68.43 -47.93
C VAL A 805 2.43 68.17 -46.67
N THR A 806 1.11 68.43 -46.67
CA THR A 806 0.24 68.18 -45.57
C THR A 806 0.29 66.72 -45.13
N GLU A 807 0.19 65.75 -46.05
CA GLU A 807 0.31 64.31 -45.69
C GLU A 807 1.70 63.93 -45.17
N THR A 808 2.77 64.54 -45.68
CA THR A 808 4.13 64.34 -45.18
C THR A 808 4.27 64.83 -43.75
N ILE A 809 3.85 66.07 -43.48
CA ILE A 809 3.88 66.64 -42.13
C ILE A 809 2.99 65.83 -41.16
N MET A 810 1.77 65.56 -41.61
CA MET A 810 0.83 64.80 -40.81
C MET A 810 1.38 63.40 -40.48
N ASN A 811 1.90 62.63 -41.46
CA ASN A 811 2.44 61.30 -41.19
C ASN A 811 3.67 61.33 -40.30
N GLN A 812 4.53 62.33 -40.46
CA GLN A 812 5.69 62.53 -39.60
C GLN A 812 5.30 62.85 -38.17
N TYR A 813 4.36 63.76 -38.00
CA TYR A 813 3.88 64.18 -36.68
C TYR A 813 3.04 63.18 -35.96
N MET A 814 2.15 62.44 -36.67
CA MET A 814 1.25 61.44 -36.10
C MET A 814 1.91 60.08 -35.92
N LEU A 815 3.13 59.85 -36.40
CA LEU A 815 3.80 58.56 -36.38
C LEU A 815 3.83 57.91 -34.97
N GLN A 816 4.17 58.70 -33.91
CA GLN A 816 4.26 58.20 -32.54
C GLN A 816 2.88 57.77 -32.01
N PHE A 817 1.84 58.55 -32.34
CA PHE A 817 0.46 58.25 -31.94
C PHE A 817 -0.07 56.99 -32.68
N ASP A 818 0.31 56.81 -33.95
CA ASP A 818 -0.05 55.64 -34.72
C ASP A 818 0.65 54.35 -34.18
N LEU A 819 1.91 54.47 -33.71
CA LEU A 819 2.63 53.38 -33.04
C LEU A 819 2.00 53.03 -31.69
N PHE A 820 1.63 54.06 -30.91
CA PHE A 820 0.90 53.82 -29.65
C PHE A 820 -0.42 53.10 -29.89
N GLY A 821 -1.21 53.50 -30.89
CA GLY A 821 -2.46 52.81 -31.27
C GLY A 821 -2.27 51.33 -31.60
N LYS A 822 -1.12 50.96 -32.18
CA LYS A 822 -0.75 49.56 -32.47
C LYS A 822 -0.35 48.79 -31.20
N SER A 823 0.18 49.48 -30.17
CA SER A 823 0.58 48.80 -28.93
C SER A 823 -0.60 48.48 -28.02
N ILE A 824 -1.75 49.16 -28.18
CA ILE A 824 -2.94 49.01 -27.30
C ILE A 824 -3.34 47.53 -27.11
N GLU A 825 -3.38 46.75 -28.18
CA GLU A 825 -3.77 45.34 -28.11
C GLU A 825 -2.79 44.50 -27.24
N ARG A 826 -1.49 44.69 -27.47
CA ARG A 826 -0.46 44.01 -26.65
C ARG A 826 -0.56 44.42 -25.19
N ASP A 827 -0.77 45.70 -24.94
CA ASP A 827 -0.82 46.24 -23.59
C ASP A 827 -2.09 45.79 -22.85
N MET A 828 -3.22 45.69 -23.53
CA MET A 828 -4.46 45.11 -23.02
C MET A 828 -4.30 43.61 -22.70
N ASN A 829 -3.60 42.84 -23.52
CA ASN A 829 -3.27 41.44 -23.21
C ASN A 829 -2.39 41.33 -21.96
N LEU A 830 -1.51 42.28 -21.70
CA LEU A 830 -0.75 42.35 -20.44
C LEU A 830 -1.63 42.70 -19.25
N PHE A 831 -2.63 43.56 -19.43
CA PHE A 831 -3.60 43.94 -18.39
C PHE A 831 -4.36 42.69 -17.86
N TYR A 832 -4.81 41.78 -18.73
CA TYR A 832 -5.55 40.58 -18.34
C TYR A 832 -4.67 39.33 -18.06
N ARG A 833 -3.36 39.39 -18.22
CA ARG A 833 -2.45 38.26 -18.12
C ARG A 833 -2.53 37.54 -16.76
N SER A 834 -2.54 38.29 -15.66
CA SER A 834 -2.52 37.71 -14.32
C SER A 834 -3.80 36.92 -14.01
N PRO A 835 -5.02 37.41 -14.25
CA PRO A 835 -6.24 36.63 -14.12
C PRO A 835 -6.24 35.33 -14.93
N PHE A 836 -5.79 35.34 -16.17
CA PHE A 836 -5.69 34.13 -17.01
C PHE A 836 -4.71 33.12 -16.43
N SER A 837 -3.54 33.55 -15.94
CA SER A 837 -2.56 32.67 -15.32
C SER A 837 -3.14 31.94 -14.11
N ILE A 838 -3.78 32.67 -13.21
CA ILE A 838 -4.38 32.12 -11.98
C ILE A 838 -5.48 31.09 -12.29
N LEU A 839 -6.35 31.41 -13.26
CA LEU A 839 -7.42 30.49 -13.64
C LEU A 839 -6.86 29.22 -14.33
N ASN A 840 -5.87 29.37 -15.20
CA ASN A 840 -5.23 28.24 -15.87
C ASN A 840 -4.44 27.35 -14.88
N GLU A 841 -3.75 27.94 -13.91
CA GLU A 841 -3.08 27.20 -12.85
C GLU A 841 -4.09 26.39 -12.02
N ALA A 842 -5.23 26.99 -11.67
CA ALA A 842 -6.29 26.29 -10.93
C ALA A 842 -6.91 25.12 -11.73
N ILE A 843 -7.04 25.28 -13.06
CA ILE A 843 -7.49 24.18 -13.93
C ILE A 843 -6.46 23.05 -13.96
N ALA A 844 -5.18 23.38 -14.10
CA ALA A 844 -4.11 22.39 -14.13
C ALA A 844 -4.02 21.60 -12.82
N GLU A 845 -4.16 22.27 -11.67
CA GLU A 845 -4.22 21.61 -10.37
C GLU A 845 -5.43 20.67 -10.26
N ALA A 846 -6.63 21.15 -10.61
CA ALA A 846 -7.83 20.34 -10.56
C ALA A 846 -7.75 19.12 -11.51
N GLN A 847 -7.17 19.28 -12.69
CA GLN A 847 -6.93 18.18 -13.62
C GLN A 847 -5.93 17.15 -13.06
N SER A 848 -4.85 17.60 -12.43
CA SER A 848 -3.89 16.72 -11.77
C SER A 848 -4.52 15.95 -10.60
N GLU A 849 -5.40 16.59 -9.82
CA GLU A 849 -6.16 15.91 -8.78
C GLU A 849 -7.13 14.87 -9.34
N ILE A 850 -7.81 15.18 -10.46
CA ILE A 850 -8.68 14.22 -11.17
C ILE A 850 -7.88 12.99 -11.61
N GLU A 851 -6.72 13.18 -12.22
CA GLU A 851 -5.84 12.07 -12.64
C GLU A 851 -5.41 11.24 -11.44
N GLY A 852 -4.91 11.87 -10.38
CA GLY A 852 -4.49 11.18 -9.16
C GLY A 852 -5.62 10.40 -8.47
N HIS A 853 -6.82 11.00 -8.37
CA HIS A 853 -7.98 10.32 -7.80
C HIS A 853 -8.50 9.19 -8.68
N ASN A 854 -8.45 9.33 -10.01
CA ASN A 854 -8.83 8.25 -10.94
C ASN A 854 -7.83 7.08 -10.87
N ASP A 855 -6.54 7.35 -10.81
CA ASP A 855 -5.51 6.31 -10.63
C ASP A 855 -5.73 5.54 -9.30
N ALA A 856 -6.08 6.26 -8.23
CA ALA A 856 -6.41 5.65 -6.95
C ALA A 856 -7.71 4.82 -7.03
N LEU A 857 -8.75 5.30 -7.71
CA LEU A 857 -9.99 4.58 -7.95
C LEU A 857 -9.76 3.32 -8.79
N ASP A 858 -8.98 3.43 -9.85
CA ASP A 858 -8.66 2.30 -10.73
C ASP A 858 -7.84 1.25 -9.97
N SER A 859 -6.91 1.66 -9.14
CA SER A 859 -6.16 0.77 -8.24
C SER A 859 -7.08 0.04 -7.25
N LEU A 860 -8.01 0.75 -6.61
CA LEU A 860 -8.98 0.18 -5.68
C LEU A 860 -9.97 -0.79 -6.36
N ARG A 861 -10.30 -0.56 -7.63
CA ARG A 861 -11.23 -1.38 -8.42
C ARG A 861 -10.57 -2.53 -9.14
N ALA A 862 -9.33 -2.36 -9.60
CA ALA A 862 -8.58 -3.41 -10.28
C ALA A 862 -8.25 -4.58 -9.36
N ASN A 863 -7.97 -4.30 -8.09
CA ASN A 863 -7.56 -5.30 -7.11
C ASN A 863 -8.43 -5.25 -5.83
N PRO A 864 -9.73 -5.53 -5.91
CA PRO A 864 -10.61 -5.52 -4.75
C PRO A 864 -10.21 -6.59 -3.72
N GLU A 865 -9.45 -7.60 -4.16
CA GLU A 865 -8.94 -8.69 -3.34
C GLU A 865 -7.99 -8.20 -2.24
N ILE A 866 -7.25 -7.09 -2.45
CA ILE A 866 -6.35 -6.50 -1.45
C ILE A 866 -7.09 -6.24 -0.11
N TYR A 867 -8.35 -5.86 -0.17
CA TYR A 867 -9.16 -5.58 1.00
C TYR A 867 -10.12 -6.72 1.35
N LYS A 868 -10.73 -7.37 0.34
CA LYS A 868 -11.76 -8.39 0.56
C LYS A 868 -11.18 -9.68 1.09
N ASP A 869 -10.09 -10.16 0.53
CA ASP A 869 -9.52 -11.46 0.88
C ASP A 869 -8.97 -11.47 2.31
N PRO A 870 -8.14 -10.51 2.77
CA PRO A 870 -7.70 -10.45 4.16
C PRO A 870 -8.86 -10.37 5.16
N LEU A 871 -9.85 -9.50 4.90
CA LEU A 871 -11.00 -9.36 5.77
C LEU A 871 -11.89 -10.62 5.77
N THR A 872 -11.94 -11.36 4.66
CA THR A 872 -12.62 -12.66 4.59
C THR A 872 -11.84 -13.72 5.38
N LEU A 873 -10.53 -13.76 5.29
CA LEU A 873 -9.68 -14.65 6.08
C LEU A 873 -9.80 -14.38 7.58
N PHE A 874 -9.88 -13.12 7.99
CA PHE A 874 -10.18 -12.78 9.38
C PHE A 874 -11.57 -13.25 9.80
N LYS A 875 -12.60 -13.14 8.95
CA LYS A 875 -13.94 -13.72 9.23
C LYS A 875 -13.89 -15.23 9.38
N VAL A 876 -13.11 -15.93 8.55
CA VAL A 876 -12.88 -17.37 8.66
C VAL A 876 -12.32 -17.71 10.06
N ARG A 877 -11.34 -16.95 10.55
CA ARG A 877 -10.78 -17.16 11.91
C ARG A 877 -11.76 -16.84 13.03
N VAL A 878 -12.50 -15.74 12.93
CA VAL A 878 -13.54 -15.41 13.92
C VAL A 878 -14.55 -16.55 14.01
N HIS A 879 -15.05 -17.02 12.85
CA HIS A 879 -16.01 -18.10 12.81
C HIS A 879 -15.44 -19.44 13.33
N GLN A 880 -14.16 -19.72 13.08
CA GLN A 880 -13.46 -20.87 13.70
C GLN A 880 -13.56 -20.80 15.24
N TYR A 881 -13.23 -19.64 15.82
CA TYR A 881 -13.27 -19.47 17.28
C TYR A 881 -14.69 -19.53 17.83
N GLU A 882 -15.69 -19.02 17.12
CA GLU A 882 -17.11 -19.18 17.49
C GLU A 882 -17.54 -20.65 17.49
N LEU A 883 -17.13 -21.43 16.48
CA LEU A 883 -17.43 -22.87 16.41
C LEU A 883 -16.76 -23.66 17.56
N MET A 884 -15.56 -23.25 17.96
CA MET A 884 -14.85 -23.87 19.08
C MET A 884 -15.56 -23.60 20.43
N GLU A 885 -16.28 -22.49 20.55
CA GLU A 885 -17.03 -22.12 21.74
C GLU A 885 -18.47 -22.61 21.75
N CYS A 886 -19.10 -22.83 20.59
CA CYS A 886 -20.51 -23.26 20.49
C CYS A 886 -20.72 -24.68 21.05
N ARG A 887 -21.35 -24.78 22.21
CA ARG A 887 -21.60 -26.04 22.94
C ARG A 887 -22.80 -26.87 22.45
N ASN A 888 -23.61 -26.36 21.49
CA ASN A 888 -24.86 -27.03 21.07
C ASN A 888 -24.99 -27.15 19.57
N LEU A 889 -25.00 -28.37 19.06
CA LEU A 889 -25.18 -28.74 17.63
C LEU A 889 -26.47 -28.25 16.99
N ASN A 890 -27.53 -28.03 17.77
CA ASN A 890 -28.79 -27.45 17.22
C ASN A 890 -28.64 -25.99 16.75
N ARG A 891 -27.55 -25.30 17.11
CA ARG A 891 -27.19 -23.95 16.65
C ARG A 891 -26.31 -23.95 15.40
N THR A 892 -25.48 -24.99 15.18
CA THR A 892 -24.65 -25.06 13.97
C THR A 892 -25.47 -25.18 12.69
N GLN A 893 -26.69 -25.71 12.77
CA GLN A 893 -27.61 -25.71 11.63
C GLN A 893 -28.19 -24.31 11.32
N SER A 894 -28.34 -23.47 12.34
CA SER A 894 -28.79 -22.07 12.14
C SER A 894 -27.67 -21.13 11.70
N LEU A 895 -26.42 -21.38 12.09
CA LEU A 895 -25.23 -20.63 11.67
C LEU A 895 -24.76 -21.03 10.25
N ALA A 896 -24.98 -22.28 9.84
CA ALA A 896 -24.66 -22.74 8.49
C ALA A 896 -25.65 -22.25 7.41
N VAL A 897 -26.75 -21.59 7.79
CA VAL A 897 -27.80 -21.04 6.88
C VAL A 897 -27.76 -19.50 6.80
N ARG A 898 -26.97 -18.83 7.64
CA ARG A 898 -26.66 -17.40 7.55
C ARG A 898 -25.29 -17.16 6.91
#